data_de74cc36f27db222b3eecfb84e9d3f48
#
_entry.id   de74cc36f27db222b3eecfb84e9d3f48
#
_cell.length_a   1.000
_cell.length_b   1.000
_cell.length_c   1.000
_cell.angle_alpha   90.00
_cell.angle_beta   90.00
_cell.angle_gamma   90.00
#
_symmetry.space_group_name_H-M   'P 1'
#
loop_
_entity.id
_entity.type
_entity.pdbx_description
1 polymer ?
#
loop_
_entity_poly.entity_id
_entity_poly.type
_entity_poly.pdbx_seq_one_letter_code
_entity_poly.pdbx_strand_id
1 'polypeptide(L)'
;MKQWQYKFWQKEYKKTLSVMFALLALMLLQGGVRVEPATQHHTLDEFGYLETVYDNSNGLDSSAANDVVQTEDGFIWIGTYNGLTRYDGTGFYRFPVTSGIYSVAALYVSQKGELYIGTNDSGLSLYKDGKFTFWQSDDGLSSNTIRDITENSKGIMFIGTTEGISFKDQDNYITRESDVRLANQYIKELHPAPNNKVCGLTQNGELFVYKGVEIESFFKSDSFSFGNVMAMEADIYKPDEYWVGTTADKVVKIKIQGQQVTVLKMLVTEGLHTINDMQLRADGRLLVVAENGIGFFDMQDNFHIIDKIKFNNSVDNIMVDYEDNLWFSSSRMGVAKLTYNGFRNIFAVAGIEPRVVNSVLKHEGITYVATDSGLVTLKGDKLIATPLSELLKTARTRHVIVDSKGNLWIATYSKLGLLKYNPKTGIIRSFNRKDGLPHERSRVVMESSDGSIYVGTRDGLAIIRQDKVVQTFTSRNGLANSQVLCLLEVGDKIYVGTDGGGINMLKDDQIVYTLDQQDGLRAGVILRMAIDPELGGVWISTGNSIAHFKDGKLTTIANFPSTNNFDFIFTPNGEMLVTCNQGIYVTSSAKLLKDGSYDCVLSQRDGLSGSLTANSFNFIENKEKLYLCLQNGLCQLDLDSLDQSTSPKKFCVPSINIDGVDYPLDEDKPLQISSDATRITYKAYVLTNSLNNVTLSSYLEGFDKNIEKVSRFDNKERTYTNLAGGTYKLHVGIYDQRTGKLSQEKVYTLIKEKKLSEYPAFVLLPLTIFVGLLFGGYRLYMRRRMQKIQEKQRETEKFLDQVISSFAKAIDLKDTYTRGHSARVAQYSRQLAEAMGWSKERVDNLYRVALLHDVGKVVIPDEILNKRGGLTEAEYAKMKEHTDIGSAILEEISQFPLIAVGAKCHHERYDGHGYGHQLSGEEIPLEARIIAVADTFDAMNSTRVYRPHLTREKILSELEHAKNTQLDGEIVDVLLRLIAEGKVIIETDDKQL
;
A
#
# COMPACT_ATOMS: atom_id res chain seq x y z
N MET A 1 54.48 -45.86 -0.17
CA MET A 1 53.01 -45.97 -0.38
C MET A 1 52.33 -44.61 -0.21
N LYS A 2 52.63 -43.78 0.75
CA LYS A 2 51.93 -42.46 0.95
C LYS A 2 52.18 -41.42 -0.16
N GLN A 3 53.33 -41.39 -0.83
CA GLN A 3 53.56 -40.48 -1.95
C GLN A 3 52.89 -40.89 -3.27
N TRP A 4 52.52 -42.15 -3.44
CA TRP A 4 51.83 -42.65 -4.64
C TRP A 4 50.33 -42.36 -4.58
N GLN A 5 49.75 -42.42 -3.39
CA GLN A 5 48.35 -42.08 -3.16
C GLN A 5 48.11 -40.57 -3.35
N TYR A 6 49.06 -39.73 -2.96
CA TYR A 6 48.91 -38.25 -3.11
C TYR A 6 48.95 -37.81 -4.58
N LYS A 7 49.81 -38.44 -5.41
CA LYS A 7 49.87 -38.15 -6.86
C LYS A 7 48.62 -38.68 -7.62
N PHE A 8 48.03 -39.79 -7.17
CA PHE A 8 46.83 -40.33 -7.76
C PHE A 8 45.62 -39.45 -7.47
N TRP A 9 45.48 -39.01 -6.24
CA TRP A 9 44.43 -38.06 -5.82
C TRP A 9 44.53 -36.71 -6.52
N GLN A 10 45.69 -36.14 -6.71
CA GLN A 10 45.84 -34.88 -7.45
C GLN A 10 45.50 -35.04 -8.96
N LYS A 11 45.74 -36.21 -9.55
CA LYS A 11 45.40 -36.45 -10.95
C LYS A 11 43.92 -36.64 -11.19
N GLU A 12 43.27 -37.30 -10.26
CA GLU A 12 41.80 -37.49 -10.30
C GLU A 12 41.07 -36.18 -9.95
N TYR A 13 41.57 -35.41 -8.97
CA TYR A 13 41.00 -34.12 -8.61
C TYR A 13 41.11 -33.08 -9.75
N LYS A 14 42.24 -33.05 -10.48
CA LYS A 14 42.36 -32.21 -11.68
C LYS A 14 41.43 -32.66 -12.83
N LYS A 15 41.21 -33.97 -13.01
CA LYS A 15 40.29 -34.47 -14.01
C LYS A 15 38.83 -34.10 -13.64
N THR A 16 38.46 -34.27 -12.38
CA THR A 16 37.10 -33.93 -11.92
C THR A 16 36.86 -32.41 -11.99
N LEU A 17 37.87 -31.60 -11.65
CA LEU A 17 37.78 -30.14 -11.78
C LEU A 17 37.69 -29.72 -13.26
N SER A 18 38.45 -30.35 -14.18
CA SER A 18 38.35 -30.07 -15.62
C SER A 18 37.00 -30.46 -16.21
N VAL A 19 36.41 -31.57 -15.76
CA VAL A 19 35.06 -32.01 -16.18
C VAL A 19 33.98 -31.10 -15.61
N MET A 20 34.16 -30.65 -14.37
CA MET A 20 33.26 -29.64 -13.79
C MET A 20 33.35 -28.27 -14.50
N PHE A 21 34.56 -27.81 -14.80
CA PHE A 21 34.74 -26.58 -15.59
C PHE A 21 34.26 -26.72 -17.03
N ALA A 22 34.42 -27.89 -17.64
CA ALA A 22 33.86 -28.15 -18.98
C ALA A 22 32.31 -28.22 -18.95
N LEU A 23 31.70 -28.81 -17.91
CA LEU A 23 30.24 -28.79 -17.70
C LEU A 23 29.73 -27.42 -17.35
N LEU A 24 30.47 -26.63 -16.56
CA LEU A 24 30.13 -25.22 -16.27
C LEU A 24 30.27 -24.35 -17.52
N ALA A 25 31.32 -24.58 -18.35
CA ALA A 25 31.49 -23.90 -19.62
C ALA A 25 30.44 -24.33 -20.66
N LEU A 26 29.98 -25.59 -20.66
CA LEU A 26 28.86 -26.06 -21.49
C LEU A 26 27.52 -25.47 -21.00
N MET A 27 27.32 -25.28 -19.69
CA MET A 27 26.15 -24.56 -19.15
C MET A 27 26.21 -23.05 -19.44
N LEU A 28 27.39 -22.46 -19.55
CA LEU A 28 27.57 -21.05 -19.93
C LEU A 28 27.57 -20.85 -21.46
N LEU A 29 27.79 -21.90 -22.27
CA LEU A 29 27.70 -21.88 -23.73
C LEU A 29 26.31 -22.32 -24.25
N GLN A 30 25.49 -22.94 -23.44
CA GLN A 30 24.06 -22.93 -23.68
C GLN A 30 23.59 -21.52 -23.31
N GLY A 31 23.69 -20.65 -24.31
CA GLY A 31 23.08 -19.35 -24.27
C GLY A 31 21.71 -19.53 -23.66
N GLY A 32 21.50 -18.92 -22.53
CA GLY A 32 20.20 -18.90 -21.90
C GLY A 32 19.23 -18.41 -22.96
N VAL A 33 18.44 -19.32 -23.52
CA VAL A 33 17.13 -18.95 -24.04
C VAL A 33 16.50 -18.29 -22.81
N ARG A 34 16.43 -16.97 -22.83
CA ARG A 34 15.47 -16.25 -22.00
C ARG A 34 14.14 -16.91 -22.37
N VAL A 35 13.69 -17.83 -21.55
CA VAL A 35 12.29 -18.18 -21.48
C VAL A 35 11.69 -16.89 -20.92
N GLU A 36 11.30 -15.99 -21.80
CA GLU A 36 10.32 -14.98 -21.40
C GLU A 36 9.19 -15.78 -20.78
N PRO A 37 8.74 -15.39 -19.55
CA PRO A 37 7.55 -16.01 -18.99
C PRO A 37 6.50 -15.89 -20.09
N ALA A 38 5.88 -17.01 -20.45
CA ALA A 38 4.84 -17.04 -21.47
C ALA A 38 3.82 -15.98 -21.03
N THR A 39 3.78 -14.88 -21.73
CA THR A 39 2.71 -13.91 -21.60
C THR A 39 1.44 -14.70 -21.89
N GLN A 40 0.59 -14.85 -20.89
CA GLN A 40 -0.73 -15.43 -21.12
C GLN A 40 -1.45 -14.44 -22.06
N HIS A 41 -1.43 -14.74 -23.35
CA HIS A 41 -2.18 -13.97 -24.34
C HIS A 41 -3.67 -14.19 -24.05
N HIS A 42 -4.32 -13.16 -23.55
CA HIS A 42 -5.76 -13.19 -23.33
C HIS A 42 -6.49 -13.35 -24.65
N THR A 43 -7.44 -14.26 -24.69
CA THR A 43 -8.23 -14.50 -25.90
C THR A 43 -9.18 -13.33 -26.13
N LEU A 44 -9.04 -12.63 -27.27
CA LEU A 44 -9.95 -11.56 -27.69
C LEU A 44 -11.41 -12.04 -27.83
N ASP A 45 -11.63 -13.34 -27.89
CA ASP A 45 -12.92 -13.99 -28.12
C ASP A 45 -13.84 -13.98 -26.89
N GLU A 46 -13.29 -13.81 -25.69
CA GLU A 46 -14.06 -13.78 -24.45
C GLU A 46 -14.09 -12.36 -23.91
N PHE A 47 -15.11 -11.64 -24.12
CA PHE A 47 -15.51 -10.31 -23.67
C PHE A 47 -15.09 -9.97 -22.22
N GLY A 48 -13.87 -9.60 -22.00
CA GLY A 48 -13.35 -9.18 -20.73
C GLY A 48 -12.60 -7.83 -20.79
N TYR A 49 -12.83 -7.03 -21.85
CA TYR A 49 -12.16 -5.77 -22.00
C TYR A 49 -12.98 -4.60 -21.40
N LEU A 50 -12.33 -3.78 -20.63
CA LEU A 50 -12.82 -2.48 -20.21
C LEU A 50 -12.29 -1.41 -21.16
N GLU A 51 -13.19 -0.69 -21.82
CA GLU A 51 -12.85 0.49 -22.59
C GLU A 51 -12.60 1.69 -21.68
N THR A 52 -11.48 2.35 -21.86
CA THR A 52 -11.19 3.67 -21.28
C THR A 52 -10.85 4.62 -22.42
N VAL A 53 -11.67 5.67 -22.61
CA VAL A 53 -11.41 6.70 -23.62
C VAL A 53 -10.80 7.91 -22.94
N TYR A 54 -9.72 8.41 -23.51
CA TYR A 54 -9.03 9.62 -23.10
C TYR A 54 -9.19 10.69 -24.16
N ASP A 55 -9.76 11.81 -23.78
CA ASP A 55 -10.00 12.96 -24.63
C ASP A 55 -9.69 14.27 -23.87
N ASN A 56 -10.02 15.40 -24.46
CA ASN A 56 -9.78 16.71 -23.87
C ASN A 56 -10.62 16.99 -22.60
N SER A 57 -11.61 16.16 -22.28
CA SER A 57 -12.43 16.31 -21.07
C SER A 57 -11.84 15.61 -19.85
N ASN A 58 -10.93 14.65 -20.07
CA ASN A 58 -10.43 13.78 -19.00
C ASN A 58 -8.91 13.63 -18.94
N GLY A 59 -8.16 14.58 -19.49
CA GLY A 59 -6.73 14.73 -19.25
C GLY A 59 -5.83 14.72 -20.46
N LEU A 60 -6.29 14.27 -21.65
CA LEU A 60 -5.56 14.45 -22.88
C LEU A 60 -5.74 15.93 -23.35
N ASP A 61 -4.71 16.52 -23.91
CA ASP A 61 -4.74 17.92 -24.31
C ASP A 61 -5.49 18.21 -25.63
N SER A 62 -5.77 17.17 -26.39
CA SER A 62 -6.53 17.24 -27.64
C SER A 62 -7.25 15.92 -27.88
N SER A 63 -8.49 15.99 -28.39
CA SER A 63 -9.21 14.82 -28.90
C SER A 63 -8.76 14.40 -30.30
N ALA A 64 -7.79 15.07 -30.89
CA ALA A 64 -7.16 14.68 -32.16
C ALA A 64 -5.79 14.04 -31.87
N ALA A 65 -5.78 12.74 -31.61
CA ALA A 65 -4.58 11.96 -31.42
C ALA A 65 -4.18 11.25 -32.71
N ASN A 66 -2.95 11.48 -33.15
CA ASN A 66 -2.46 10.96 -34.41
C ASN A 66 -1.75 9.62 -34.25
N ASP A 67 -1.02 9.45 -33.14
CA ASP A 67 -0.22 8.25 -32.92
C ASP A 67 -0.03 7.95 -31.43
N VAL A 68 0.24 6.67 -31.12
CA VAL A 68 0.48 6.18 -29.75
C VAL A 68 1.54 5.08 -29.75
N VAL A 69 2.58 5.25 -28.91
CA VAL A 69 3.65 4.26 -28.77
C VAL A 69 4.03 4.05 -27.31
N GLN A 70 4.70 2.94 -27.01
CA GLN A 70 5.24 2.65 -25.70
C GLN A 70 6.77 2.56 -25.74
N THR A 71 7.45 3.28 -24.85
CA THR A 71 8.90 3.15 -24.65
C THR A 71 9.24 1.94 -23.75
N GLU A 72 10.47 1.50 -23.81
CA GLU A 72 10.94 0.30 -23.09
C GLU A 72 10.76 0.43 -21.57
N ASP A 73 10.88 1.62 -21.01
CA ASP A 73 10.60 1.92 -19.60
C ASP A 73 9.13 1.75 -19.20
N GLY A 74 8.21 1.71 -20.19
CA GLY A 74 6.77 1.46 -20.04
C GLY A 74 5.87 2.68 -20.14
N PHE A 75 6.40 3.89 -20.31
CA PHE A 75 5.57 5.07 -20.57
C PHE A 75 4.84 4.96 -21.90
N ILE A 76 3.58 5.41 -21.94
CA ILE A 76 2.83 5.58 -23.17
C ILE A 76 3.00 7.02 -23.65
N TRP A 77 3.35 7.18 -24.91
CA TRP A 77 3.52 8.46 -25.56
C TRP A 77 2.43 8.66 -26.59
N ILE A 78 1.82 9.83 -26.59
CA ILE A 78 0.70 10.16 -27.44
C ILE A 78 1.04 11.43 -28.20
N GLY A 79 1.03 11.31 -29.52
CA GLY A 79 1.19 12.43 -30.43
C GLY A 79 -0.16 13.04 -30.76
N THR A 80 -0.29 14.36 -30.58
CA THR A 80 -1.51 15.09 -30.89
C THR A 80 -1.22 16.32 -31.76
N TYR A 81 -2.23 16.91 -32.33
CA TYR A 81 -2.06 18.21 -33.01
C TYR A 81 -1.62 19.35 -32.08
N ASN A 82 -1.81 19.18 -30.76
CA ASN A 82 -1.38 20.16 -29.74
C ASN A 82 0.02 19.88 -29.18
N GLY A 83 0.70 18.81 -29.63
CA GLY A 83 2.04 18.46 -29.20
C GLY A 83 2.16 17.04 -28.69
N LEU A 84 3.13 16.83 -27.79
CA LEU A 84 3.49 15.55 -27.21
C LEU A 84 2.98 15.41 -25.78
N THR A 85 2.34 14.30 -25.49
CA THR A 85 1.86 13.95 -24.16
C THR A 85 2.40 12.59 -23.74
N ARG A 86 2.83 12.45 -22.47
CA ARG A 86 3.27 11.20 -21.87
C ARG A 86 2.28 10.75 -20.79
N TYR A 87 1.86 9.50 -20.83
CA TYR A 87 0.98 8.89 -19.85
C TYR A 87 1.76 7.90 -18.95
N ASP A 88 1.57 8.01 -17.64
CA ASP A 88 2.32 7.22 -16.64
C ASP A 88 1.49 6.08 -15.99
N GLY A 89 0.36 5.71 -16.59
CA GLY A 89 -0.59 4.73 -16.05
C GLY A 89 -1.61 5.32 -15.09
N THR A 90 -1.41 6.57 -14.62
CA THR A 90 -2.30 7.26 -13.68
C THR A 90 -2.68 8.66 -14.15
N GLY A 91 -1.82 9.34 -14.88
CA GLY A 91 -2.01 10.70 -15.33
C GLY A 91 -1.21 11.05 -16.56
N PHE A 92 -1.50 12.23 -17.11
CA PHE A 92 -0.87 12.76 -18.31
C PHE A 92 0.13 13.86 -17.95
N TYR A 93 1.29 13.83 -18.60
CA TYR A 93 2.26 14.90 -18.59
C TYR A 93 2.38 15.47 -19.99
N ARG A 94 1.93 16.71 -20.16
CA ARG A 94 2.07 17.44 -21.41
C ARG A 94 3.41 18.15 -21.48
N PHE A 95 4.13 17.96 -22.57
CA PHE A 95 5.36 18.72 -22.82
C PHE A 95 5.02 20.17 -23.18
N PRO A 96 5.70 21.15 -22.57
CA PRO A 96 5.39 22.55 -22.84
C PRO A 96 5.78 22.94 -24.27
N VAL A 97 5.09 23.91 -24.83
CA VAL A 97 5.37 24.47 -26.18
C VAL A 97 6.83 24.94 -26.31
N THR A 98 7.44 25.39 -25.23
CA THR A 98 8.87 25.77 -25.15
C THR A 98 9.85 24.63 -25.44
N SER A 99 9.36 23.36 -25.45
CA SER A 99 10.18 22.21 -25.87
C SER A 99 10.48 22.18 -27.38
N GLY A 100 9.79 22.97 -28.18
CA GLY A 100 9.90 22.99 -29.65
C GLY A 100 9.05 21.94 -30.36
N ILE A 101 8.25 21.15 -29.61
CA ILE A 101 7.34 20.15 -30.17
C ILE A 101 5.92 20.71 -30.19
N TYR A 102 5.37 20.93 -31.37
CA TYR A 102 4.05 21.54 -31.54
C TYR A 102 3.00 20.53 -32.01
N SER A 103 3.08 20.06 -33.18
CA SER A 103 2.10 19.19 -33.82
C SER A 103 2.75 17.87 -34.17
N VAL A 104 2.46 16.80 -33.39
CA VAL A 104 3.04 15.49 -33.61
C VAL A 104 2.20 14.71 -34.61
N ALA A 105 2.84 14.17 -35.64
CA ALA A 105 2.19 13.35 -36.65
C ALA A 105 2.50 11.85 -36.48
N ALA A 106 3.74 11.52 -36.11
CA ALA A 106 4.21 10.15 -35.95
C ALA A 106 5.13 10.01 -34.75
N LEU A 107 5.11 8.87 -34.11
CA LEU A 107 5.97 8.47 -33.02
C LEU A 107 6.65 7.14 -33.34
N TYR A 108 7.91 6.99 -33.00
CA TYR A 108 8.63 5.77 -33.24
C TYR A 108 9.62 5.48 -32.09
N VAL A 109 9.60 4.25 -31.59
CA VAL A 109 10.59 3.79 -30.61
C VAL A 109 11.59 2.89 -31.34
N SER A 110 12.85 3.34 -31.41
CA SER A 110 13.92 2.62 -32.11
C SER A 110 14.30 1.31 -31.41
N GLN A 111 15.02 0.42 -32.12
CA GLN A 111 15.57 -0.81 -31.51
C GLN A 111 16.55 -0.53 -30.34
N LYS A 112 17.01 0.72 -30.18
CA LYS A 112 17.81 1.17 -29.03
C LYS A 112 16.96 1.71 -27.89
N GLY A 113 15.63 1.69 -28.00
CA GLY A 113 14.70 2.24 -27.00
C GLY A 113 14.58 3.78 -27.04
N GLU A 114 15.09 4.44 -28.08
CA GLU A 114 15.04 5.91 -28.22
C GLU A 114 13.73 6.35 -28.87
N LEU A 115 13.09 7.41 -28.33
CA LEU A 115 11.84 7.93 -28.86
C LEU A 115 12.10 9.00 -29.93
N TYR A 116 11.69 8.69 -31.17
CA TYR A 116 11.68 9.64 -32.29
C TYR A 116 10.28 10.22 -32.48
N ILE A 117 10.21 11.49 -32.82
CA ILE A 117 8.98 12.27 -32.91
C ILE A 117 8.99 12.98 -34.27
N GLY A 118 8.07 12.60 -35.12
CA GLY A 118 7.79 13.25 -36.38
C GLY A 118 6.72 14.32 -36.22
N THR A 119 7.01 15.53 -36.66
CA THR A 119 6.08 16.67 -36.57
C THR A 119 5.51 17.08 -37.90
N ASN A 120 4.44 17.87 -37.88
CA ASN A 120 3.84 18.40 -39.10
C ASN A 120 4.61 19.57 -39.70
N ASP A 121 5.51 20.22 -38.97
CA ASP A 121 6.14 21.48 -39.37
C ASP A 121 7.58 21.69 -38.92
N SER A 122 8.02 20.92 -37.92
CA SER A 122 9.30 21.14 -37.23
C SER A 122 10.32 20.01 -37.48
N GLY A 123 10.01 19.10 -38.43
CA GLY A 123 10.90 18.02 -38.81
C GLY A 123 10.87 16.83 -37.84
N LEU A 124 12.03 16.17 -37.71
CA LEU A 124 12.25 15.02 -36.85
C LEU A 124 12.87 15.46 -35.53
N SER A 125 12.42 14.89 -34.43
CA SER A 125 13.03 15.11 -33.10
C SER A 125 13.31 13.80 -32.43
N LEU A 126 14.40 13.77 -31.65
CA LEU A 126 14.76 12.69 -30.73
C LEU A 126 14.60 13.18 -29.29
N TYR A 127 13.81 12.46 -28.48
CA TYR A 127 13.76 12.64 -27.04
C TYR A 127 14.67 11.62 -26.33
N LYS A 128 15.68 12.14 -25.64
CA LYS A 128 16.62 11.32 -24.88
C LYS A 128 17.09 12.08 -23.63
N ASP A 129 17.12 11.40 -22.48
CA ASP A 129 17.61 11.94 -21.20
C ASP A 129 17.01 13.31 -20.84
N GLY A 130 15.70 13.49 -21.12
CA GLY A 130 14.98 14.74 -20.83
C GLY A 130 15.21 15.87 -21.83
N LYS A 131 15.92 15.63 -22.94
CA LYS A 131 16.28 16.64 -23.94
C LYS A 131 15.78 16.26 -25.33
N PHE A 132 15.48 17.28 -26.14
CA PHE A 132 15.14 17.12 -27.53
C PHE A 132 16.31 17.51 -28.42
N THR A 133 16.56 16.72 -29.47
CA THR A 133 17.48 17.00 -30.56
C THR A 133 16.65 17.04 -31.84
N PHE A 134 16.86 18.02 -32.72
CA PHE A 134 16.04 18.27 -33.90
C PHE A 134 16.84 18.13 -35.19
N TRP A 135 16.16 17.67 -36.24
CA TRP A 135 16.63 17.64 -37.62
C TRP A 135 15.54 18.18 -38.51
N GLN A 136 15.93 19.03 -39.44
CA GLN A 136 15.06 19.72 -40.39
C GLN A 136 15.51 19.52 -41.85
N SER A 137 14.82 20.14 -42.78
CA SER A 137 15.18 20.09 -44.20
C SER A 137 16.61 20.60 -44.48
N ASP A 138 17.12 21.55 -43.68
CA ASP A 138 18.49 22.03 -43.77
C ASP A 138 19.52 20.99 -43.29
N ASP A 139 19.11 20.03 -42.47
CA ASP A 139 19.93 18.92 -42.04
C ASP A 139 19.85 17.69 -42.98
N GLY A 140 19.09 17.77 -44.07
CA GLY A 140 18.96 16.70 -45.05
C GLY A 140 17.61 16.02 -45.19
N LEU A 141 16.61 16.37 -44.34
CA LEU A 141 15.25 15.82 -44.49
C LEU A 141 14.62 16.27 -45.82
N SER A 142 13.84 15.39 -46.46
CA SER A 142 13.10 15.69 -47.67
C SER A 142 12.03 16.77 -47.44
N SER A 143 11.38 16.75 -46.27
CA SER A 143 10.43 17.77 -45.82
C SER A 143 10.41 17.84 -44.32
N ASN A 144 10.02 19.00 -43.75
CA ASN A 144 9.78 19.13 -42.28
C ASN A 144 8.44 18.54 -41.84
N THR A 145 7.63 18.06 -42.77
CA THR A 145 6.34 17.41 -42.49
C THR A 145 6.53 15.90 -42.52
N ILE A 146 6.75 15.32 -41.34
CA ILE A 146 6.93 13.88 -41.17
C ILE A 146 5.56 13.21 -41.15
N ARG A 147 5.46 12.01 -41.70
CA ARG A 147 4.24 11.21 -41.72
C ARG A 147 4.37 9.89 -41.00
N ASP A 148 5.51 9.23 -41.16
CA ASP A 148 5.78 7.98 -40.50
C ASP A 148 7.28 7.75 -40.35
N ILE A 149 7.68 6.91 -39.42
CA ILE A 149 9.07 6.62 -39.07
C ILE A 149 9.20 5.14 -38.75
N THR A 150 10.19 4.48 -39.37
CA THR A 150 10.54 3.11 -39.07
C THR A 150 12.05 2.87 -39.21
N GLU A 151 12.54 1.70 -38.81
CA GLU A 151 13.93 1.32 -39.08
C GLU A 151 14.02 -0.12 -39.57
N ASN A 152 15.02 -0.39 -40.43
CA ASN A 152 15.32 -1.74 -40.83
C ASN A 152 16.12 -2.49 -39.79
N SER A 153 16.33 -3.81 -39.98
CA SER A 153 17.04 -4.67 -39.01
C SER A 153 18.52 -4.30 -38.80
N LYS A 154 19.08 -3.39 -39.58
CA LYS A 154 20.45 -2.84 -39.42
C LYS A 154 20.46 -1.47 -38.72
N GLY A 155 19.32 -0.98 -38.25
CA GLY A 155 19.20 0.29 -37.55
C GLY A 155 19.32 1.53 -38.46
N ILE A 156 19.08 1.41 -39.76
CA ILE A 156 18.88 2.54 -40.65
C ILE A 156 17.42 2.98 -40.53
N MET A 157 17.22 4.21 -40.17
CA MET A 157 15.89 4.81 -39.99
C MET A 157 15.37 5.34 -41.34
N PHE A 158 14.14 5.01 -41.65
CA PHE A 158 13.34 5.50 -42.78
C PHE A 158 12.36 6.55 -42.25
N ILE A 159 12.39 7.71 -42.81
CA ILE A 159 11.58 8.86 -42.41
C ILE A 159 10.71 9.22 -43.60
N GLY A 160 9.44 8.81 -43.52
CA GLY A 160 8.42 9.16 -44.53
C GLY A 160 7.94 10.59 -44.36
N THR A 161 7.98 11.35 -45.41
CA THR A 161 7.56 12.77 -45.43
C THR A 161 6.48 13.03 -46.44
N THR A 162 5.98 14.25 -46.51
CA THR A 162 5.08 14.70 -47.60
C THR A 162 5.80 14.86 -48.95
N GLU A 163 7.14 14.85 -48.95
CA GLU A 163 7.97 15.09 -50.13
C GLU A 163 9.05 14.00 -50.33
N GLY A 164 8.71 12.74 -50.03
CA GLY A 164 9.58 11.58 -50.19
C GLY A 164 10.09 10.99 -48.91
N ILE A 165 11.10 10.13 -49.04
CA ILE A 165 11.73 9.41 -47.89
C ILE A 165 13.10 10.03 -47.62
N SER A 166 13.45 10.09 -46.33
CA SER A 166 14.81 10.36 -45.90
C SER A 166 15.33 9.16 -45.09
N PHE A 167 16.62 8.90 -45.18
CA PHE A 167 17.30 7.83 -44.45
C PHE A 167 18.25 8.46 -43.44
N LYS A 168 18.16 8.04 -42.19
CA LYS A 168 19.10 8.45 -41.15
C LYS A 168 19.90 7.23 -40.70
N ASP A 169 21.20 7.31 -40.80
CA ASP A 169 22.10 6.25 -40.37
C ASP A 169 22.42 6.30 -38.86
N GLN A 170 23.25 5.37 -38.40
CA GLN A 170 23.64 5.30 -37.01
C GLN A 170 24.55 6.44 -36.53
N ASP A 171 25.23 7.12 -37.47
CA ASP A 171 26.09 8.28 -37.22
C ASP A 171 25.31 9.61 -37.28
N ASN A 172 23.96 9.53 -37.36
CA ASN A 172 23.02 10.64 -37.45
C ASN A 172 23.11 11.42 -38.78
N TYR A 173 23.72 10.85 -39.82
CA TYR A 173 23.75 11.47 -41.15
C TYR A 173 22.45 11.20 -41.89
N ILE A 174 21.85 12.23 -42.46
CA ILE A 174 20.57 12.14 -43.20
C ILE A 174 20.82 12.26 -44.68
N THR A 175 20.24 11.34 -45.44
CA THR A 175 20.24 11.35 -46.91
C THR A 175 18.79 11.27 -47.44
N ARG A 176 18.55 11.93 -48.58
CA ARG A 176 17.23 11.90 -49.25
C ARG A 176 17.14 10.77 -50.26
N GLU A 177 15.93 10.24 -50.44
CA GLU A 177 15.64 9.32 -51.52
C GLU A 177 15.79 10.06 -52.90
N SER A 178 16.52 9.45 -53.77
CA SER A 178 16.79 9.99 -55.11
C SER A 178 16.01 9.31 -56.24
N ASP A 179 15.38 8.16 -55.96
CA ASP A 179 14.59 7.45 -56.96
C ASP A 179 13.33 8.24 -57.32
N VAL A 180 13.16 8.50 -58.58
CA VAL A 180 12.07 9.35 -59.11
C VAL A 180 10.66 8.80 -58.82
N ARG A 181 10.57 7.51 -58.46
CA ARG A 181 9.29 6.86 -58.13
C ARG A 181 8.77 7.30 -56.78
N LEU A 182 9.65 7.64 -55.84
CA LEU A 182 9.32 8.02 -54.47
C LEU A 182 9.80 9.41 -54.09
N ALA A 183 10.77 9.99 -54.82
CA ALA A 183 11.18 11.36 -54.66
C ALA A 183 9.98 12.31 -54.83
N ASN A 184 9.71 13.17 -53.89
CA ASN A 184 8.59 14.11 -53.84
C ASN A 184 7.19 13.46 -53.76
N GLN A 185 7.10 12.17 -53.36
CA GLN A 185 5.81 11.52 -53.08
C GLN A 185 5.44 11.68 -51.60
N TYR A 186 4.15 11.83 -51.35
CA TYR A 186 3.63 11.81 -50.00
C TYR A 186 3.64 10.37 -49.50
N ILE A 187 4.49 10.08 -48.51
CA ILE A 187 4.57 8.77 -47.88
C ILE A 187 3.52 8.68 -46.77
N LYS A 188 2.64 7.69 -46.84
CA LYS A 188 1.57 7.52 -45.88
C LYS A 188 2.03 6.72 -44.65
N GLU A 189 2.63 5.55 -44.87
CA GLU A 189 3.06 4.64 -43.83
C GLU A 189 4.30 3.81 -44.22
N LEU A 190 5.03 3.34 -43.21
CA LEU A 190 6.26 2.57 -43.33
C LEU A 190 6.30 1.48 -42.28
N HIS A 191 6.56 0.21 -42.66
CA HIS A 191 6.65 -0.88 -41.74
C HIS A 191 7.97 -1.67 -41.90
N PRO A 192 8.58 -2.12 -40.79
CA PRO A 192 9.74 -3.00 -40.85
C PRO A 192 9.31 -4.38 -41.36
N ALA A 193 10.11 -4.99 -42.17
CA ALA A 193 9.87 -6.31 -42.72
C ALA A 193 11.10 -7.24 -42.57
N PRO A 194 10.93 -8.57 -42.51
CA PRO A 194 12.02 -9.51 -42.39
C PRO A 194 13.09 -9.32 -43.48
N ASN A 195 14.32 -9.83 -43.24
CA ASN A 195 15.43 -9.80 -44.19
C ASN A 195 15.96 -8.41 -44.53
N ASN A 196 15.98 -7.49 -43.55
CA ASN A 196 16.45 -6.12 -43.73
C ASN A 196 15.63 -5.33 -44.77
N LYS A 197 14.32 -5.61 -44.82
CA LYS A 197 13.39 -4.89 -45.70
C LYS A 197 12.59 -3.87 -44.89
N VAL A 198 12.07 -2.88 -45.63
CA VAL A 198 11.04 -1.94 -45.19
C VAL A 198 9.99 -1.89 -46.29
N CYS A 199 8.75 -2.00 -45.93
CA CYS A 199 7.63 -1.81 -46.83
C CYS A 199 6.85 -0.53 -46.50
N GLY A 200 6.12 0.02 -47.44
CA GLY A 200 5.31 1.19 -47.20
C GLY A 200 4.37 1.53 -48.34
N LEU A 201 3.58 2.56 -48.06
CA LEU A 201 2.57 3.08 -48.98
C LEU A 201 2.74 4.59 -49.20
N THR A 202 2.45 5.03 -50.41
CA THR A 202 2.20 6.43 -50.68
C THR A 202 0.73 6.80 -50.41
N GLN A 203 0.43 8.09 -50.27
CA GLN A 203 -0.95 8.57 -50.12
C GLN A 203 -1.87 8.15 -51.26
N ASN A 204 -1.31 7.91 -52.46
CA ASN A 204 -2.04 7.45 -53.63
C ASN A 204 -2.28 5.94 -53.67
N GLY A 205 -1.84 5.19 -52.63
CA GLY A 205 -1.96 3.72 -52.55
C GLY A 205 -0.92 3.00 -53.41
N GLU A 206 0.20 3.62 -53.75
CA GLU A 206 1.33 2.94 -54.38
C GLU A 206 2.13 2.20 -53.29
N LEU A 207 2.41 0.92 -53.56
CA LEU A 207 3.09 0.02 -52.65
C LEU A 207 4.55 -0.12 -53.02
N PHE A 208 5.45 -0.04 -52.07
CA PHE A 208 6.87 -0.23 -52.29
C PHE A 208 7.53 -1.08 -51.21
N VAL A 209 8.64 -1.74 -51.56
CA VAL A 209 9.45 -2.53 -50.66
C VAL A 209 10.91 -2.17 -50.87
N TYR A 210 11.58 -1.77 -49.81
CA TYR A 210 13.04 -1.57 -49.78
C TYR A 210 13.74 -2.84 -49.28
N LYS A 211 14.94 -3.07 -49.84
CA LYS A 211 15.93 -3.99 -49.26
C LYS A 211 17.21 -3.21 -48.98
N GLY A 212 17.51 -3.05 -47.69
CA GLY A 212 18.50 -2.04 -47.30
C GLY A 212 17.96 -0.66 -47.51
N VAL A 213 18.58 0.11 -48.36
CA VAL A 213 18.13 1.47 -48.82
C VAL A 213 17.80 1.52 -50.32
N GLU A 214 17.71 0.39 -50.98
CA GLU A 214 17.38 0.27 -52.39
C GLU A 214 15.93 -0.22 -52.56
N ILE A 215 15.18 0.35 -53.52
CA ILE A 215 13.83 -0.09 -53.86
C ILE A 215 13.90 -1.43 -54.59
N GLU A 216 13.47 -2.51 -53.91
CA GLU A 216 13.37 -3.86 -54.48
C GLU A 216 12.09 -4.01 -55.31
N SER A 217 10.98 -3.44 -54.87
CA SER A 217 9.68 -3.57 -55.51
C SER A 217 8.90 -2.26 -55.44
N PHE A 218 8.17 -1.95 -56.52
CA PHE A 218 7.28 -0.79 -56.59
C PHE A 218 6.06 -1.10 -57.46
N PHE A 219 4.86 -0.85 -56.93
CA PHE A 219 3.60 -1.12 -57.61
C PHE A 219 2.71 0.12 -57.54
N LYS A 220 2.13 0.48 -58.67
CA LYS A 220 1.14 1.56 -58.78
C LYS A 220 -0.19 1.10 -58.20
N SER A 221 -1.00 2.02 -57.69
CA SER A 221 -2.31 1.73 -57.11
C SER A 221 -3.27 1.00 -58.03
N ASP A 222 -3.22 1.24 -59.32
CA ASP A 222 -4.03 0.59 -60.33
C ASP A 222 -3.58 -0.85 -60.71
N SER A 223 -2.45 -1.28 -60.16
CA SER A 223 -1.92 -2.64 -60.35
C SER A 223 -2.69 -3.72 -59.64
N PHE A 224 -3.57 -3.37 -58.71
CA PHE A 224 -4.25 -4.31 -57.82
C PHE A 224 -5.70 -4.53 -58.20
N SER A 225 -6.06 -5.79 -58.45
CA SER A 225 -7.44 -6.17 -58.80
C SER A 225 -8.41 -6.23 -57.62
N PHE A 226 -7.89 -6.14 -56.38
CA PHE A 226 -8.66 -6.27 -55.15
C PHE A 226 -9.12 -4.92 -54.54
N GLY A 227 -8.74 -3.78 -55.18
CA GLY A 227 -9.15 -2.45 -54.74
C GLY A 227 -8.00 -1.53 -54.37
N ASN A 228 -8.34 -0.31 -53.94
CA ASN A 228 -7.35 0.67 -53.49
C ASN A 228 -6.76 0.29 -52.14
N VAL A 229 -5.45 0.29 -52.07
CA VAL A 229 -4.69 -0.02 -50.85
C VAL A 229 -4.70 1.17 -49.92
N MET A 230 -5.00 0.92 -48.66
CA MET A 230 -5.08 1.95 -47.60
C MET A 230 -4.16 1.69 -46.43
N ALA A 231 -3.85 0.42 -46.15
CA ALA A 231 -2.95 0.02 -45.03
C ALA A 231 -2.11 -1.18 -45.45
N MET A 232 -0.96 -1.31 -44.87
CA MET A 232 -0.04 -2.42 -45.12
C MET A 232 0.64 -2.87 -43.82
N GLU A 233 0.78 -4.17 -43.63
CA GLU A 233 1.51 -4.75 -42.47
C GLU A 233 2.34 -5.94 -42.96
N ALA A 234 3.60 -6.02 -42.55
CA ALA A 234 4.47 -7.13 -42.91
C ALA A 234 4.19 -8.38 -42.05
N ASP A 235 4.17 -9.57 -42.67
CA ASP A 235 4.15 -10.81 -41.89
C ASP A 235 5.56 -11.08 -41.33
N ILE A 236 5.77 -10.75 -40.07
CA ILE A 236 7.09 -10.88 -39.39
C ILE A 236 7.57 -12.34 -39.30
N TYR A 237 6.68 -13.33 -39.44
CA TYR A 237 6.97 -14.76 -39.43
C TYR A 237 7.20 -15.38 -40.81
N LYS A 238 6.71 -14.72 -41.86
CA LYS A 238 6.79 -15.19 -43.23
C LYS A 238 7.39 -14.17 -44.19
N PRO A 239 8.68 -14.26 -44.47
CA PRO A 239 9.34 -13.31 -45.36
C PRO A 239 8.60 -13.18 -46.70
N ASP A 240 8.57 -11.94 -47.19
CA ASP A 240 7.94 -11.54 -48.47
C ASP A 240 6.41 -11.69 -48.51
N GLU A 241 5.75 -12.00 -47.36
CA GLU A 241 4.30 -11.96 -47.21
C GLU A 241 3.87 -10.69 -46.50
N TYR A 242 2.78 -10.08 -46.97
CA TYR A 242 2.25 -8.82 -46.47
C TYR A 242 0.74 -8.88 -46.36
N TRP A 243 0.19 -8.23 -45.35
CA TRP A 243 -1.23 -7.96 -45.23
C TRP A 243 -1.52 -6.57 -45.81
N VAL A 244 -2.60 -6.41 -46.56
CA VAL A 244 -3.00 -5.18 -47.20
C VAL A 244 -4.46 -4.90 -46.90
N GLY A 245 -4.73 -3.75 -46.27
CA GLY A 245 -6.06 -3.21 -46.03
C GLY A 245 -6.53 -2.36 -47.22
N THR A 246 -7.81 -2.38 -47.51
CA THR A 246 -8.38 -1.67 -48.69
C THR A 246 -9.42 -0.61 -48.26
N THR A 247 -9.82 0.25 -49.18
CA THR A 247 -10.93 1.18 -48.98
C THR A 247 -12.30 0.48 -48.87
N ALA A 248 -12.36 -0.78 -49.31
CA ALA A 248 -13.52 -1.65 -49.16
C ALA A 248 -13.48 -2.45 -47.84
N ASP A 249 -14.36 -3.39 -47.71
CA ASP A 249 -14.44 -4.32 -46.56
C ASP A 249 -13.49 -5.53 -46.72
N LYS A 250 -12.25 -5.32 -47.17
CA LYS A 250 -11.32 -6.41 -47.48
C LYS A 250 -9.94 -6.20 -46.89
N VAL A 251 -9.40 -7.28 -46.38
CA VAL A 251 -7.98 -7.44 -46.00
C VAL A 251 -7.42 -8.56 -46.89
N VAL A 252 -6.32 -8.30 -47.56
CA VAL A 252 -5.74 -9.19 -48.54
C VAL A 252 -4.33 -9.60 -48.11
N LYS A 253 -4.05 -10.89 -48.04
CA LYS A 253 -2.69 -11.37 -47.89
C LYS A 253 -2.03 -11.58 -49.24
N ILE A 254 -0.91 -10.90 -49.45
CA ILE A 254 -0.15 -10.97 -50.69
C ILE A 254 1.28 -11.46 -50.44
N LYS A 255 1.89 -12.01 -51.46
CA LYS A 255 3.31 -12.29 -51.52
C LYS A 255 3.96 -11.45 -52.60
N ILE A 256 5.06 -10.77 -52.26
CA ILE A 256 5.82 -9.93 -53.15
C ILE A 256 7.18 -10.58 -53.41
N GLN A 257 7.48 -10.81 -54.69
CA GLN A 257 8.79 -11.32 -55.13
C GLN A 257 9.26 -10.49 -56.36
N GLY A 258 10.20 -9.58 -56.11
CA GLY A 258 10.60 -8.60 -57.13
C GLY A 258 9.42 -7.78 -57.61
N GLN A 259 9.13 -7.76 -58.91
CA GLN A 259 8.01 -7.00 -59.49
C GLN A 259 6.74 -7.86 -59.68
N GLN A 260 6.59 -8.97 -58.92
CA GLN A 260 5.41 -9.82 -59.01
C GLN A 260 4.67 -9.84 -57.66
N VAL A 261 3.36 -9.65 -57.71
CA VAL A 261 2.44 -9.82 -56.57
C VAL A 261 1.57 -11.03 -56.81
N THR A 262 1.51 -11.88 -55.79
CA THR A 262 0.62 -13.03 -55.76
C THR A 262 -0.35 -12.90 -54.59
N VAL A 263 -1.64 -12.92 -54.88
CA VAL A 263 -2.67 -12.94 -53.81
C VAL A 263 -2.72 -14.33 -53.21
N LEU A 264 -2.44 -14.41 -51.91
CA LEU A 264 -2.48 -15.65 -51.17
C LEU A 264 -3.87 -15.93 -50.58
N LYS A 265 -4.49 -14.87 -50.10
CA LYS A 265 -5.76 -14.91 -49.36
C LYS A 265 -6.49 -13.58 -49.50
N MET A 266 -7.83 -13.63 -49.49
CA MET A 266 -8.68 -12.45 -49.41
C MET A 266 -9.74 -12.68 -48.34
N LEU A 267 -9.76 -11.80 -47.31
CA LEU A 267 -10.66 -11.86 -46.19
C LEU A 267 -11.60 -10.66 -46.21
N VAL A 268 -12.83 -10.88 -45.73
CA VAL A 268 -13.84 -9.81 -45.65
C VAL A 268 -14.00 -9.38 -44.20
N THR A 269 -13.94 -8.07 -43.97
CA THR A 269 -14.20 -7.42 -42.69
C THR A 269 -15.67 -7.04 -42.58
N GLU A 270 -16.53 -7.96 -42.17
CA GLU A 270 -17.97 -7.76 -42.12
C GLU A 270 -18.32 -6.51 -41.31
N GLY A 271 -18.74 -5.42 -41.98
CA GLY A 271 -19.15 -4.17 -41.35
C GLY A 271 -18.04 -3.10 -41.13
N LEU A 272 -16.77 -3.41 -41.34
CA LEU A 272 -15.71 -2.41 -41.37
C LEU A 272 -15.36 -2.01 -42.79
N HIS A 273 -15.09 -0.74 -43.02
CA HIS A 273 -14.67 -0.22 -44.29
C HIS A 273 -13.59 0.86 -44.14
N THR A 274 -12.78 1.04 -45.17
CA THR A 274 -11.61 1.92 -45.15
C THR A 274 -10.66 1.52 -44.00
N ILE A 275 -9.89 0.49 -44.24
CA ILE A 275 -8.93 -0.03 -43.26
C ILE A 275 -7.78 0.95 -43.15
N ASN A 276 -7.59 1.53 -41.95
CA ASN A 276 -6.60 2.58 -41.71
C ASN A 276 -5.26 2.02 -41.24
N ASP A 277 -5.30 0.97 -40.42
CA ASP A 277 -4.11 0.32 -39.86
C ASP A 277 -4.41 -1.14 -39.51
N MET A 278 -3.36 -1.96 -39.41
CA MET A 278 -3.41 -3.38 -39.04
C MET A 278 -2.20 -3.74 -38.21
N GLN A 279 -2.36 -4.66 -37.26
CA GLN A 279 -1.25 -5.21 -36.48
C GLN A 279 -1.35 -6.71 -36.36
N LEU A 280 -0.32 -7.43 -36.82
CA LEU A 280 -0.18 -8.87 -36.62
C LEU A 280 0.38 -9.16 -35.24
N ARG A 281 -0.42 -9.84 -34.43
CA ARG A 281 -0.01 -10.24 -33.06
C ARG A 281 0.86 -11.49 -33.05
N ALA A 282 1.63 -11.64 -31.96
CA ALA A 282 2.47 -12.83 -31.73
C ALA A 282 1.66 -14.13 -31.65
N ASP A 283 0.39 -14.07 -31.26
CA ASP A 283 -0.54 -15.19 -31.22
C ASP A 283 -1.15 -15.56 -32.58
N GLY A 284 -0.76 -14.85 -33.64
CA GLY A 284 -1.19 -15.09 -35.03
C GLY A 284 -2.50 -14.41 -35.41
N ARG A 285 -3.14 -13.66 -34.53
CA ARG A 285 -4.32 -12.84 -34.87
C ARG A 285 -3.91 -11.56 -35.55
N LEU A 286 -4.75 -11.08 -36.48
CA LEU A 286 -4.58 -9.82 -37.17
C LEU A 286 -5.62 -8.83 -36.66
N LEU A 287 -5.18 -7.83 -35.91
CA LEU A 287 -6.02 -6.71 -35.52
C LEU A 287 -6.21 -5.78 -36.72
N VAL A 288 -7.39 -5.19 -36.82
CA VAL A 288 -7.77 -4.31 -37.90
C VAL A 288 -8.53 -3.11 -37.36
N VAL A 289 -8.08 -1.92 -37.69
CA VAL A 289 -8.79 -0.67 -37.42
C VAL A 289 -9.23 0.01 -38.70
N ALA A 290 -10.37 0.65 -38.64
CA ALA A 290 -11.02 1.23 -39.80
C ALA A 290 -11.69 2.57 -39.44
N GLU A 291 -12.11 3.31 -40.45
CA GLU A 291 -12.83 4.58 -40.26
C GLU A 291 -14.03 4.42 -39.29
N ASN A 292 -14.70 3.27 -39.29
CA ASN A 292 -15.94 3.07 -38.60
C ASN A 292 -15.87 2.01 -37.47
N GLY A 293 -14.68 1.58 -37.05
CA GLY A 293 -14.57 0.65 -35.93
C GLY A 293 -13.31 -0.19 -35.89
N ILE A 294 -13.35 -1.20 -35.05
CA ILE A 294 -12.23 -2.08 -34.68
C ILE A 294 -12.70 -3.54 -34.79
N GLY A 295 -11.84 -4.41 -35.29
CA GLY A 295 -12.07 -5.86 -35.33
C GLY A 295 -10.78 -6.65 -35.38
N PHE A 296 -10.88 -7.96 -35.50
CA PHE A 296 -9.73 -8.83 -35.67
C PHE A 296 -10.11 -10.11 -36.45
N PHE A 297 -9.12 -10.69 -37.09
CA PHE A 297 -9.22 -12.05 -37.63
C PHE A 297 -8.59 -13.03 -36.65
N ASP A 298 -9.29 -14.11 -36.37
CA ASP A 298 -8.78 -15.21 -35.55
C ASP A 298 -7.81 -16.11 -36.37
N MET A 299 -7.20 -17.11 -35.72
CA MET A 299 -6.28 -18.05 -36.40
C MET A 299 -6.97 -18.92 -37.46
N GLN A 300 -8.28 -18.96 -37.49
CA GLN A 300 -9.09 -19.66 -38.51
C GLN A 300 -9.62 -18.71 -39.59
N ASP A 301 -9.18 -17.42 -39.58
CA ASP A 301 -9.57 -16.36 -40.49
C ASP A 301 -11.05 -15.94 -40.39
N ASN A 302 -11.71 -16.21 -39.26
CA ASN A 302 -13.02 -15.66 -39.00
C ASN A 302 -12.86 -14.22 -38.55
N PHE A 303 -13.71 -13.33 -39.04
CA PHE A 303 -13.70 -11.93 -38.61
C PHE A 303 -14.59 -11.73 -37.38
N HIS A 304 -14.07 -10.99 -36.44
CA HIS A 304 -14.75 -10.61 -35.18
C HIS A 304 -14.72 -9.09 -35.05
N ILE A 305 -15.91 -8.47 -35.12
CA ILE A 305 -16.02 -7.02 -34.87
C ILE A 305 -16.11 -6.75 -33.37
N ILE A 306 -15.44 -5.73 -32.89
CA ILE A 306 -15.55 -5.23 -31.51
C ILE A 306 -16.62 -4.13 -31.50
N ASP A 307 -17.89 -4.52 -31.49
CA ASP A 307 -19.06 -3.64 -31.70
C ASP A 307 -19.57 -2.93 -30.44
N LYS A 308 -19.12 -3.35 -29.25
CA LYS A 308 -19.64 -2.85 -27.96
C LYS A 308 -18.81 -1.73 -27.33
N ILE A 309 -17.89 -1.16 -28.07
CA ILE A 309 -17.08 -0.02 -27.69
C ILE A 309 -17.67 1.28 -28.25
N LYS A 310 -17.44 2.38 -27.53
CA LYS A 310 -17.85 3.71 -27.99
C LYS A 310 -16.88 4.33 -28.97
N PHE A 311 -15.63 3.85 -28.98
CA PHE A 311 -14.55 4.33 -29.82
C PHE A 311 -14.65 3.69 -31.23
N ASN A 312 -15.42 4.29 -32.10
CA ASN A 312 -15.82 3.70 -33.39
C ASN A 312 -15.88 4.73 -34.52
N ASN A 313 -15.09 5.79 -34.49
CA ASN A 313 -15.08 6.81 -35.50
C ASN A 313 -13.65 7.32 -35.74
N SER A 314 -13.20 7.26 -37.00
CA SER A 314 -11.84 7.61 -37.42
C SER A 314 -10.78 6.95 -36.53
N VAL A 315 -10.83 5.62 -36.42
CA VAL A 315 -9.77 4.88 -35.69
C VAL A 315 -8.58 4.77 -36.65
N ASP A 316 -7.49 5.47 -36.30
CA ASP A 316 -6.40 5.73 -37.25
C ASP A 316 -5.21 4.79 -37.04
N ASN A 317 -4.86 4.45 -35.76
CA ASN A 317 -3.67 3.69 -35.46
C ASN A 317 -3.92 2.71 -34.29
N ILE A 318 -3.09 1.68 -34.17
CA ILE A 318 -3.17 0.65 -33.14
C ILE A 318 -1.79 0.40 -32.51
N MET A 319 -1.76 0.18 -31.22
CA MET A 319 -0.58 -0.24 -30.46
C MET A 319 -0.96 -1.25 -29.40
N VAL A 320 -0.14 -2.28 -29.19
CA VAL A 320 -0.26 -3.24 -28.09
C VAL A 320 0.83 -2.95 -27.08
N ASP A 321 0.44 -2.72 -25.82
CA ASP A 321 1.41 -2.45 -24.77
C ASP A 321 2.02 -3.75 -24.18
N TYR A 322 3.02 -3.61 -23.31
CA TYR A 322 3.75 -4.73 -22.74
C TYR A 322 2.89 -5.63 -21.81
N GLU A 323 1.70 -5.17 -21.41
CA GLU A 323 0.70 -5.93 -20.64
C GLU A 323 -0.43 -6.47 -21.52
N ASP A 324 -0.26 -6.43 -22.84
CA ASP A 324 -1.22 -6.90 -23.83
C ASP A 324 -2.53 -6.09 -23.89
N ASN A 325 -2.54 -4.86 -23.34
CA ASN A 325 -3.66 -3.94 -23.56
C ASN A 325 -3.58 -3.34 -24.96
N LEU A 326 -4.76 -3.13 -25.56
CA LEU A 326 -4.87 -2.56 -26.88
C LEU A 326 -5.09 -1.05 -26.76
N TRP A 327 -4.30 -0.28 -27.48
CA TRP A 327 -4.41 1.18 -27.57
C TRP A 327 -4.74 1.59 -28.99
N PHE A 328 -5.66 2.54 -29.12
CA PHE A 328 -6.11 3.05 -30.40
C PHE A 328 -6.07 4.56 -30.37
N SER A 329 -5.53 5.17 -31.42
CA SER A 329 -5.64 6.61 -31.64
C SER A 329 -6.75 6.95 -32.62
N SER A 330 -7.30 8.13 -32.47
CA SER A 330 -8.29 8.69 -33.38
C SER A 330 -8.07 10.19 -33.55
N SER A 331 -8.13 10.65 -34.81
CA SER A 331 -8.10 12.07 -35.12
C SER A 331 -9.34 12.86 -34.65
N ARG A 332 -10.33 12.18 -34.06
CA ARG A 332 -11.59 12.79 -33.60
C ARG A 332 -11.97 12.46 -32.15
N MET A 333 -11.59 11.27 -31.65
CA MET A 333 -12.06 10.76 -30.37
C MET A 333 -10.96 10.66 -29.31
N GLY A 334 -9.73 11.07 -29.61
CA GLY A 334 -8.60 10.96 -28.73
C GLY A 334 -7.96 9.58 -28.75
N VAL A 335 -7.77 8.97 -27.61
CA VAL A 335 -7.14 7.66 -27.46
C VAL A 335 -8.06 6.72 -26.67
N ALA A 336 -8.27 5.53 -27.16
CA ALA A 336 -8.93 4.46 -26.42
C ALA A 336 -7.92 3.42 -25.94
N LYS A 337 -8.14 2.93 -24.73
CA LYS A 337 -7.45 1.77 -24.18
C LYS A 337 -8.46 0.67 -23.88
N LEU A 338 -8.23 -0.52 -24.40
CA LEU A 338 -8.95 -1.73 -24.03
C LEU A 338 -8.08 -2.58 -23.12
N THR A 339 -8.48 -2.69 -21.86
CA THR A 339 -7.76 -3.47 -20.84
C THR A 339 -8.54 -4.71 -20.50
N TYR A 340 -7.89 -5.88 -20.52
CA TYR A 340 -8.49 -7.10 -20.00
C TYR A 340 -8.69 -6.96 -18.48
N ASN A 341 -9.89 -7.29 -17.98
CA ASN A 341 -10.24 -7.07 -16.58
C ASN A 341 -10.77 -8.32 -15.85
N GLY A 342 -10.89 -9.45 -16.52
CA GLY A 342 -11.46 -10.68 -15.96
C GLY A 342 -12.96 -10.61 -15.67
N PHE A 343 -13.57 -9.44 -15.71
CA PHE A 343 -15.01 -9.26 -15.49
C PHE A 343 -15.77 -9.17 -16.80
N ARG A 344 -16.91 -9.84 -16.86
CA ARG A 344 -17.80 -9.86 -18.02
C ARG A 344 -19.22 -9.50 -17.62
N ASN A 345 -19.78 -8.46 -18.18
CA ASN A 345 -21.18 -8.09 -17.93
C ASN A 345 -22.11 -8.90 -18.83
N ILE A 346 -22.67 -9.97 -18.28
CA ILE A 346 -23.54 -10.90 -19.04
C ILE A 346 -24.81 -10.23 -19.55
N PHE A 347 -25.42 -9.33 -18.79
CA PHE A 347 -26.64 -8.64 -19.21
C PHE A 347 -26.39 -7.69 -20.38
N ALA A 348 -25.28 -6.95 -20.33
CA ALA A 348 -24.87 -6.08 -21.43
C ALA A 348 -24.59 -6.91 -22.70
N VAL A 349 -23.89 -8.05 -22.55
CA VAL A 349 -23.62 -8.96 -23.67
C VAL A 349 -24.91 -9.52 -24.28
N ALA A 350 -25.83 -9.95 -23.44
CA ALA A 350 -27.11 -10.54 -23.88
C ALA A 350 -28.15 -9.48 -24.31
N GLY A 351 -27.84 -8.17 -24.27
CA GLY A 351 -28.79 -7.11 -24.60
C GLY A 351 -29.98 -7.02 -23.62
N ILE A 352 -29.74 -7.35 -22.34
CA ILE A 352 -30.77 -7.34 -21.30
C ILE A 352 -30.74 -6.04 -20.54
N GLU A 353 -31.85 -5.39 -20.39
CA GLU A 353 -32.01 -4.17 -19.59
C GLU A 353 -31.52 -4.35 -18.14
N PRO A 354 -30.83 -3.37 -17.56
CA PRO A 354 -30.34 -3.42 -16.18
C PRO A 354 -31.44 -3.69 -15.16
N ARG A 355 -31.21 -4.65 -14.27
CA ARG A 355 -32.09 -4.97 -13.15
C ARG A 355 -31.36 -5.70 -12.04
N VAL A 356 -31.92 -5.63 -10.83
CA VAL A 356 -31.31 -6.28 -9.65
C VAL A 356 -31.35 -7.79 -9.79
N VAL A 357 -30.18 -8.42 -9.69
CA VAL A 357 -30.03 -9.88 -9.65
C VAL A 357 -29.91 -10.36 -8.21
N ASN A 358 -30.69 -11.36 -7.82
CA ASN A 358 -30.73 -11.93 -6.47
C ASN A 358 -30.03 -13.32 -6.37
N SER A 359 -30.09 -14.08 -7.42
CA SER A 359 -29.51 -15.44 -7.46
C SER A 359 -29.23 -15.85 -8.89
N VAL A 360 -28.21 -16.64 -9.06
CA VAL A 360 -27.87 -17.27 -10.34
C VAL A 360 -27.59 -18.74 -10.13
N LEU A 361 -28.03 -19.57 -11.09
CA LEU A 361 -27.77 -21.00 -11.14
C LEU A 361 -27.58 -21.42 -12.59
N LYS A 362 -26.59 -22.26 -12.85
CA LYS A 362 -26.39 -22.90 -14.16
C LYS A 362 -26.69 -24.38 -14.04
N HIS A 363 -27.60 -24.86 -14.87
CA HIS A 363 -28.02 -26.28 -14.90
C HIS A 363 -28.35 -26.72 -16.31
N GLU A 364 -27.80 -27.87 -16.75
CA GLU A 364 -28.00 -28.43 -18.09
C GLU A 364 -27.80 -27.43 -19.24
N GLY A 365 -26.78 -26.58 -19.14
CA GLY A 365 -26.42 -25.59 -20.16
C GLY A 365 -27.31 -24.35 -20.20
N ILE A 366 -28.26 -24.21 -19.28
CA ILE A 366 -29.12 -23.03 -19.11
C ILE A 366 -28.71 -22.29 -17.84
N THR A 367 -28.55 -20.97 -17.95
CA THR A 367 -28.35 -20.09 -16.82
C THR A 367 -29.68 -19.46 -16.38
N TYR A 368 -30.09 -19.74 -15.16
CA TYR A 368 -31.27 -19.20 -14.52
C TYR A 368 -30.91 -18.03 -13.62
N VAL A 369 -31.40 -16.85 -13.90
CA VAL A 369 -31.08 -15.63 -13.18
C VAL A 369 -32.34 -15.08 -12.50
N ALA A 370 -32.35 -15.19 -11.19
CA ALA A 370 -33.47 -14.67 -10.38
C ALA A 370 -33.29 -13.15 -10.18
N THR A 371 -34.28 -12.37 -10.57
CA THR A 371 -34.24 -10.92 -10.51
C THR A 371 -35.44 -10.32 -9.72
N ASP A 372 -35.36 -9.03 -9.38
CA ASP A 372 -36.45 -8.32 -8.76
C ASP A 372 -37.65 -8.17 -9.70
N SER A 373 -37.45 -8.33 -10.99
CA SER A 373 -38.47 -8.18 -12.03
C SER A 373 -38.60 -9.41 -12.93
N GLY A 374 -38.53 -10.60 -12.36
CA GLY A 374 -38.75 -11.86 -13.09
C GLY A 374 -37.56 -12.85 -13.00
N LEU A 375 -37.74 -13.95 -13.73
CA LEU A 375 -36.66 -14.91 -13.95
C LEU A 375 -36.15 -14.76 -15.39
N VAL A 376 -34.87 -14.52 -15.54
CA VAL A 376 -34.17 -14.49 -16.83
C VAL A 376 -33.55 -15.87 -17.09
N THR A 377 -33.70 -16.39 -18.30
CA THR A 377 -33.06 -17.65 -18.71
C THR A 377 -32.20 -17.45 -19.94
N LEU A 378 -30.93 -17.90 -19.85
CA LEU A 378 -29.94 -17.76 -20.90
C LEU A 378 -29.42 -19.11 -21.35
N LYS A 379 -29.16 -19.30 -22.66
CA LYS A 379 -28.37 -20.39 -23.20
C LYS A 379 -27.12 -19.81 -23.86
N GLY A 380 -25.95 -20.01 -23.24
CA GLY A 380 -24.80 -19.15 -23.52
C GLY A 380 -25.14 -17.70 -23.22
N ASP A 381 -24.89 -16.81 -24.18
CA ASP A 381 -25.18 -15.37 -24.06
C ASP A 381 -26.55 -14.97 -24.64
N LYS A 382 -27.35 -15.93 -25.10
CA LYS A 382 -28.63 -15.63 -25.75
C LYS A 382 -29.77 -15.79 -24.75
N LEU A 383 -30.63 -14.76 -24.68
CA LEU A 383 -31.90 -14.83 -23.95
C LEU A 383 -32.82 -15.89 -24.59
N ILE A 384 -33.31 -16.78 -23.75
CA ILE A 384 -34.31 -17.79 -24.15
C ILE A 384 -35.57 -17.70 -23.34
N ALA A 385 -36.74 -17.89 -23.96
CA ALA A 385 -38.00 -18.00 -23.25
C ALA A 385 -38.24 -19.46 -22.85
N THR A 386 -38.61 -19.66 -21.59
CA THR A 386 -39.00 -20.97 -21.06
C THR A 386 -40.38 -20.86 -20.41
N PRO A 387 -41.13 -21.94 -20.26
CA PRO A 387 -42.43 -21.89 -19.54
C PRO A 387 -42.30 -21.30 -18.14
N LEU A 388 -41.17 -21.57 -17.48
CA LEU A 388 -40.87 -21.01 -16.16
C LEU A 388 -40.60 -19.50 -16.18
N SER A 389 -39.78 -19.02 -17.15
CA SER A 389 -39.50 -17.59 -17.27
C SER A 389 -40.71 -16.78 -17.66
N GLU A 390 -41.60 -17.31 -18.50
CA GLU A 390 -42.86 -16.65 -18.84
C GLU A 390 -43.83 -16.57 -17.64
N LEU A 391 -43.96 -17.65 -16.85
CA LEU A 391 -44.74 -17.63 -15.61
C LEU A 391 -44.20 -16.60 -14.61
N LEU A 392 -42.89 -16.46 -14.53
CA LEU A 392 -42.23 -15.57 -13.56
C LEU A 392 -41.90 -14.18 -14.08
N LYS A 393 -42.36 -13.80 -15.27
CA LYS A 393 -41.96 -12.58 -16.01
C LYS A 393 -42.00 -11.29 -15.21
N THR A 394 -42.92 -11.21 -14.20
CA THR A 394 -43.08 -10.03 -13.33
C THR A 394 -42.95 -10.36 -11.85
N ALA A 395 -42.68 -11.62 -11.52
CA ALA A 395 -42.60 -12.08 -10.14
C ALA A 395 -41.22 -11.88 -9.58
N ARG A 396 -41.07 -11.12 -8.52
CA ARG A 396 -39.77 -10.98 -7.83
C ARG A 396 -39.26 -12.34 -7.40
N THR A 397 -38.16 -12.80 -7.96
CA THR A 397 -37.51 -14.06 -7.66
C THR A 397 -36.30 -13.81 -6.77
N ARG A 398 -36.10 -14.63 -5.73
CA ARG A 398 -35.05 -14.40 -4.71
C ARG A 398 -33.95 -15.44 -4.74
N HIS A 399 -34.27 -16.72 -4.87
CA HIS A 399 -33.33 -17.80 -4.85
C HIS A 399 -33.76 -18.92 -5.79
N VAL A 400 -32.80 -19.50 -6.48
CA VAL A 400 -32.99 -20.68 -7.33
C VAL A 400 -31.94 -21.72 -7.02
N ILE A 401 -32.36 -22.96 -6.80
CA ILE A 401 -31.49 -24.14 -6.64
C ILE A 401 -31.94 -25.28 -7.52
N VAL A 402 -31.07 -26.24 -7.70
CA VAL A 402 -31.41 -27.56 -8.26
C VAL A 402 -31.35 -28.63 -7.17
N ASP A 403 -32.37 -29.49 -7.09
CA ASP A 403 -32.36 -30.62 -6.15
C ASP A 403 -31.57 -31.81 -6.72
N SER A 404 -31.26 -32.77 -5.85
CA SER A 404 -30.56 -34.01 -6.21
C SER A 404 -31.25 -34.84 -7.31
N LYS A 405 -32.51 -34.54 -7.60
CA LYS A 405 -33.33 -35.20 -8.64
C LYS A 405 -33.38 -34.38 -9.93
N GLY A 406 -32.70 -33.25 -10.01
CA GLY A 406 -32.66 -32.34 -11.16
C GLY A 406 -33.89 -31.43 -11.29
N ASN A 407 -34.73 -31.28 -10.26
CA ASN A 407 -35.78 -30.28 -10.28
C ASN A 407 -35.26 -28.91 -9.78
N LEU A 408 -35.73 -27.85 -10.39
CA LEU A 408 -35.44 -26.50 -9.92
C LEU A 408 -36.43 -26.08 -8.84
N TRP A 409 -35.91 -25.50 -7.77
CA TRP A 409 -36.72 -24.88 -6.73
C TRP A 409 -36.49 -23.39 -6.74
N ILE A 410 -37.57 -22.61 -6.88
CA ILE A 410 -37.54 -21.16 -7.05
C ILE A 410 -38.28 -20.49 -5.92
N ALA A 411 -37.55 -19.80 -5.06
CA ALA A 411 -38.16 -18.96 -4.01
C ALA A 411 -38.62 -17.63 -4.62
N THR A 412 -39.91 -17.36 -4.59
CA THR A 412 -40.47 -16.11 -5.08
C THR A 412 -40.95 -15.22 -3.94
N TYR A 413 -40.74 -13.92 -4.08
CA TYR A 413 -41.30 -12.94 -3.14
C TYR A 413 -42.63 -12.38 -3.65
N SER A 414 -43.50 -13.31 -4.06
CA SER A 414 -44.78 -13.04 -4.68
C SER A 414 -45.88 -13.99 -4.16
N LYS A 415 -47.13 -13.85 -4.66
CA LYS A 415 -48.23 -14.77 -4.33
C LYS A 415 -48.03 -16.19 -4.88
N LEU A 416 -47.07 -16.41 -5.79
CA LEU A 416 -46.80 -17.73 -6.37
C LEU A 416 -46.11 -18.68 -5.34
N GLY A 417 -45.52 -18.14 -4.27
CA GLY A 417 -44.91 -18.97 -3.24
C GLY A 417 -43.56 -19.53 -3.66
N LEU A 418 -43.31 -20.75 -3.30
CA LEU A 418 -42.19 -21.56 -3.73
C LEU A 418 -42.59 -22.40 -4.92
N LEU A 419 -41.80 -22.39 -6.00
CA LEU A 419 -42.05 -23.21 -7.17
C LEU A 419 -41.05 -24.38 -7.25
N LYS A 420 -41.56 -25.53 -7.61
CA LYS A 420 -40.76 -26.71 -8.07
C LYS A 420 -41.00 -26.85 -9.55
N TYR A 421 -39.96 -26.89 -10.34
CA TYR A 421 -40.01 -27.04 -11.79
C TYR A 421 -39.12 -28.19 -12.23
N ASN A 422 -39.68 -29.07 -13.02
CA ASN A 422 -38.93 -30.16 -13.64
C ASN A 422 -38.58 -29.77 -15.09
N PRO A 423 -37.30 -29.50 -15.42
CA PRO A 423 -36.90 -29.07 -16.75
C PRO A 423 -37.20 -30.08 -17.86
N LYS A 424 -37.18 -31.37 -17.55
CA LYS A 424 -37.36 -32.45 -18.54
C LYS A 424 -38.84 -32.64 -18.92
N THR A 425 -39.74 -32.46 -17.96
CA THR A 425 -41.18 -32.66 -18.20
C THR A 425 -41.95 -31.33 -18.37
N GLY A 426 -41.34 -30.21 -18.03
CA GLY A 426 -41.98 -28.89 -18.03
C GLY A 426 -43.03 -28.69 -16.90
N ILE A 427 -43.18 -29.63 -15.98
CA ILE A 427 -44.18 -29.58 -14.90
C ILE A 427 -43.73 -28.57 -13.86
N ILE A 428 -44.66 -27.66 -13.53
CA ILE A 428 -44.49 -26.66 -12.46
C ILE A 428 -45.50 -26.95 -11.34
N ARG A 429 -45.00 -27.00 -10.10
CA ARG A 429 -45.80 -27.09 -8.89
C ARG A 429 -45.52 -25.91 -7.98
N SER A 430 -46.56 -25.25 -7.49
CA SER A 430 -46.48 -24.18 -6.54
C SER A 430 -46.78 -24.69 -5.13
N PHE A 431 -46.04 -24.17 -4.15
CA PHE A 431 -46.28 -24.32 -2.71
C PHE A 431 -46.62 -22.98 -2.12
N ASN A 432 -47.71 -22.86 -1.40
CA ASN A 432 -48.19 -21.63 -0.79
C ASN A 432 -48.78 -21.90 0.61
N ARG A 433 -49.49 -20.95 1.22
CA ARG A 433 -50.10 -21.15 2.53
C ARG A 433 -51.12 -22.32 2.59
N LYS A 434 -51.80 -22.59 1.49
CA LYS A 434 -52.74 -23.73 1.42
C LYS A 434 -52.05 -25.08 1.50
N ASP A 435 -50.77 -25.12 1.06
CA ASP A 435 -49.93 -26.29 1.15
C ASP A 435 -49.15 -26.36 2.47
N GLY A 436 -49.32 -25.37 3.36
CA GLY A 436 -48.72 -25.34 4.69
C GLY A 436 -47.51 -24.42 4.83
N LEU A 437 -47.14 -23.63 3.82
CA LEU A 437 -46.04 -22.65 4.00
C LEU A 437 -46.47 -21.57 4.99
N PRO A 438 -45.54 -21.09 5.88
CA PRO A 438 -45.81 -20.00 6.80
C PRO A 438 -46.21 -18.70 6.09
N HIS A 439 -45.62 -18.46 4.92
CA HIS A 439 -45.92 -17.30 4.07
C HIS A 439 -45.61 -17.58 2.60
N GLU A 440 -46.35 -16.95 1.66
CA GLU A 440 -46.08 -17.06 0.22
C GLU A 440 -44.76 -16.40 -0.21
N ARG A 441 -44.31 -15.36 0.49
CA ARG A 441 -43.05 -14.66 0.19
C ARG A 441 -41.87 -15.49 0.69
N SER A 442 -41.39 -16.37 -0.18
CA SER A 442 -40.18 -17.18 0.07
C SER A 442 -38.94 -16.39 -0.26
N ARG A 443 -37.89 -16.53 0.54
CA ARG A 443 -36.59 -15.84 0.37
C ARG A 443 -35.45 -16.75 0.00
N VAL A 444 -35.37 -17.88 0.67
CA VAL A 444 -34.29 -18.85 0.53
C VAL A 444 -34.86 -20.26 0.49
N VAL A 445 -34.22 -21.12 -0.29
CA VAL A 445 -34.50 -22.55 -0.34
C VAL A 445 -33.21 -23.32 -0.33
N MET A 446 -33.16 -24.48 0.35
CA MET A 446 -32.02 -25.35 0.46
C MET A 446 -32.48 -26.80 0.47
N GLU A 447 -31.80 -27.66 -0.26
CA GLU A 447 -31.90 -29.10 -0.07
C GLU A 447 -30.86 -29.54 0.94
N SER A 448 -31.24 -30.33 1.93
CA SER A 448 -30.32 -30.95 2.87
C SER A 448 -29.86 -32.33 2.36
N SER A 449 -28.80 -32.82 2.99
CA SER A 449 -28.18 -34.11 2.61
C SER A 449 -29.15 -35.31 2.68
N ASP A 450 -30.24 -35.24 3.48
CA ASP A 450 -31.30 -36.21 3.56
C ASP A 450 -32.38 -36.08 2.46
N GLY A 451 -32.25 -35.09 1.56
CA GLY A 451 -33.20 -34.76 0.50
C GLY A 451 -34.40 -33.96 0.97
N SER A 452 -34.44 -33.46 2.22
CA SER A 452 -35.46 -32.52 2.70
C SER A 452 -35.22 -31.14 2.13
N ILE A 453 -36.28 -30.42 1.76
CA ILE A 453 -36.23 -29.06 1.27
C ILE A 453 -36.60 -28.10 2.40
N TYR A 454 -35.68 -27.26 2.79
CA TYR A 454 -35.88 -26.20 3.76
C TYR A 454 -36.19 -24.90 3.06
N VAL A 455 -37.25 -24.23 3.48
CA VAL A 455 -37.75 -23.00 2.83
C VAL A 455 -37.85 -21.90 3.85
N GLY A 456 -36.99 -20.89 3.72
CA GLY A 456 -37.11 -19.67 4.52
C GLY A 456 -38.12 -18.69 3.88
N THR A 457 -39.09 -18.26 4.66
CA THR A 457 -40.12 -17.31 4.24
C THR A 457 -40.06 -16.02 5.07
N ARG A 458 -40.92 -15.06 4.77
CA ARG A 458 -41.09 -13.87 5.57
C ARG A 458 -41.56 -14.15 7.00
N ASP A 459 -42.39 -15.19 7.22
CA ASP A 459 -43.02 -15.48 8.50
C ASP A 459 -42.63 -16.83 9.09
N GLY A 460 -41.54 -17.43 8.67
CA GLY A 460 -41.01 -18.70 9.23
C GLY A 460 -40.21 -19.54 8.28
N LEU A 461 -39.82 -20.67 8.77
CA LEU A 461 -39.18 -21.77 8.05
C LEU A 461 -40.19 -22.91 7.83
N ALA A 462 -40.17 -23.51 6.66
CA ALA A 462 -40.91 -24.75 6.35
C ALA A 462 -39.94 -25.85 5.94
N ILE A 463 -40.30 -27.11 6.25
CA ILE A 463 -39.59 -28.31 5.83
C ILE A 463 -40.52 -29.09 4.90
N ILE A 464 -40.09 -29.44 3.71
CA ILE A 464 -40.82 -30.15 2.70
C ILE A 464 -40.13 -31.53 2.49
N ARG A 465 -40.90 -32.59 2.66
CA ARG A 465 -40.50 -33.99 2.35
C ARG A 465 -41.57 -34.63 1.48
N GLN A 466 -41.15 -35.34 0.43
CA GLN A 466 -42.06 -36.00 -0.50
C GLN A 466 -43.16 -35.06 -1.03
N ASP A 467 -42.79 -33.87 -1.38
CA ASP A 467 -43.66 -32.80 -1.89
C ASP A 467 -44.81 -32.38 -0.92
N LYS A 468 -44.61 -32.53 0.39
CA LYS A 468 -45.53 -32.06 1.43
C LYS A 468 -44.78 -31.26 2.48
N VAL A 469 -45.38 -30.18 2.93
CA VAL A 469 -44.89 -29.47 4.10
C VAL A 469 -45.11 -30.33 5.33
N VAL A 470 -44.08 -30.79 5.97
CA VAL A 470 -44.15 -31.68 7.14
C VAL A 470 -44.01 -30.96 8.46
N GLN A 471 -43.26 -29.85 8.46
CA GLN A 471 -42.95 -29.09 9.67
C GLN A 471 -42.82 -27.58 9.36
N THR A 472 -43.18 -26.75 10.31
CA THR A 472 -42.95 -25.30 10.22
C THR A 472 -42.47 -24.70 11.52
N PHE A 473 -41.61 -23.69 11.43
CA PHE A 473 -41.11 -22.92 12.55
C PHE A 473 -41.39 -21.43 12.34
N THR A 474 -41.90 -20.77 13.36
CA THR A 474 -42.17 -19.33 13.41
C THR A 474 -41.67 -18.79 14.74
N SER A 475 -41.74 -17.48 14.98
CA SER A 475 -41.39 -16.92 16.29
C SER A 475 -42.32 -17.39 17.42
N ARG A 476 -43.46 -18.00 17.12
CA ARG A 476 -44.39 -18.56 18.10
C ARG A 476 -44.00 -19.96 18.60
N ASN A 477 -43.18 -20.67 17.81
CA ASN A 477 -42.80 -22.05 18.13
C ASN A 477 -41.29 -22.28 18.01
N GLY A 478 -40.49 -21.23 18.33
CA GLY A 478 -39.07 -21.41 18.63
C GLY A 478 -38.09 -20.65 17.77
N LEU A 479 -38.47 -20.12 16.57
CA LEU A 479 -37.54 -19.25 15.84
C LEU A 479 -37.31 -17.94 16.60
N ALA A 480 -36.06 -17.52 16.71
CA ALA A 480 -35.68 -16.25 17.31
C ALA A 480 -36.26 -15.05 16.53
N ASN A 481 -36.41 -15.19 15.20
CA ASN A 481 -37.11 -14.23 14.35
C ASN A 481 -37.73 -14.97 13.17
N SER A 482 -38.95 -14.58 12.78
CA SER A 482 -39.68 -15.24 11.70
C SER A 482 -39.15 -14.98 10.30
N GLN A 483 -38.41 -13.88 10.07
CA GLN A 483 -37.80 -13.62 8.77
C GLN A 483 -36.52 -14.43 8.60
N VAL A 484 -36.56 -15.48 7.78
CA VAL A 484 -35.40 -16.29 7.46
C VAL A 484 -34.68 -15.71 6.26
N LEU A 485 -33.38 -15.42 6.39
CA LEU A 485 -32.55 -14.80 5.37
C LEU A 485 -31.63 -15.79 4.66
N CYS A 486 -31.02 -16.74 5.40
CA CYS A 486 -30.09 -17.73 4.85
C CYS A 486 -30.22 -19.06 5.60
N LEU A 487 -29.79 -20.12 4.93
CA LEU A 487 -29.79 -21.50 5.44
C LEU A 487 -28.44 -22.12 5.15
N LEU A 488 -27.95 -22.95 6.05
CA LEU A 488 -26.70 -23.70 5.87
C LEU A 488 -26.78 -25.02 6.61
N GLU A 489 -26.44 -26.13 5.94
CA GLU A 489 -26.26 -27.43 6.57
C GLU A 489 -24.82 -27.57 7.07
N VAL A 490 -24.63 -27.89 8.36
CA VAL A 490 -23.34 -28.09 8.98
C VAL A 490 -23.34 -29.41 9.77
N GLY A 491 -22.76 -30.44 9.19
CA GLY A 491 -22.82 -31.78 9.74
C GLY A 491 -24.26 -32.29 9.84
N ASP A 492 -24.73 -32.58 11.04
CA ASP A 492 -26.08 -33.06 11.34
C ASP A 492 -27.06 -31.93 11.71
N LYS A 493 -26.70 -30.67 11.51
CA LYS A 493 -27.49 -29.52 11.91
C LYS A 493 -27.80 -28.60 10.75
N ILE A 494 -28.97 -28.01 10.79
CA ILE A 494 -29.38 -26.93 9.87
C ILE A 494 -29.29 -25.59 10.62
N TYR A 495 -28.45 -24.69 10.13
CA TYR A 495 -28.30 -23.34 10.64
C TYR A 495 -29.25 -22.41 9.88
N VAL A 496 -30.10 -21.73 10.63
CA VAL A 496 -31.14 -20.83 10.10
C VAL A 496 -30.81 -19.42 10.51
N GLY A 497 -30.28 -18.63 9.59
CA GLY A 497 -29.97 -17.22 9.79
C GLY A 497 -31.20 -16.34 9.61
N THR A 498 -31.45 -15.44 10.57
CA THR A 498 -32.68 -14.64 10.65
C THR A 498 -32.42 -13.13 10.57
N ASP A 499 -33.48 -12.36 10.35
CA ASP A 499 -33.44 -10.90 10.28
C ASP A 499 -33.61 -10.26 11.68
N GLY A 500 -32.56 -10.35 12.49
CA GLY A 500 -32.49 -9.74 13.84
C GLY A 500 -32.48 -10.71 15.03
N GLY A 501 -32.75 -12.00 14.84
CA GLY A 501 -32.77 -12.98 15.92
C GLY A 501 -31.53 -13.89 15.99
N GLY A 502 -30.48 -13.62 15.21
CA GLY A 502 -29.32 -14.49 15.17
C GLY A 502 -29.54 -15.76 14.36
N ILE A 503 -28.91 -16.85 14.78
CA ILE A 503 -28.90 -18.15 14.09
C ILE A 503 -29.58 -19.19 14.97
N ASN A 504 -30.64 -19.79 14.49
CA ASN A 504 -31.21 -21.00 15.11
C ASN A 504 -30.53 -22.25 14.52
N MET A 505 -30.11 -23.16 15.37
CA MET A 505 -29.54 -24.42 14.98
C MET A 505 -30.59 -25.53 15.17
N LEU A 506 -31.00 -26.19 14.09
CA LEU A 506 -31.94 -27.29 14.10
C LEU A 506 -31.19 -28.60 14.00
N LYS A 507 -31.62 -29.57 14.76
CA LYS A 507 -31.24 -30.99 14.67
C LYS A 507 -32.49 -31.85 14.86
N ASP A 508 -32.68 -32.87 14.05
CA ASP A 508 -33.84 -33.77 14.11
C ASP A 508 -35.20 -33.02 14.18
N ASP A 509 -35.36 -32.01 13.32
CA ASP A 509 -36.52 -31.13 13.27
C ASP A 509 -36.81 -30.39 14.59
N GLN A 510 -35.85 -30.17 15.45
CA GLN A 510 -35.99 -29.37 16.68
C GLN A 510 -34.92 -28.29 16.74
N ILE A 511 -35.25 -27.14 17.30
CA ILE A 511 -34.29 -26.07 17.58
C ILE A 511 -33.52 -26.46 18.85
N VAL A 512 -32.26 -26.76 18.71
CA VAL A 512 -31.38 -27.19 19.80
C VAL A 512 -30.56 -26.08 20.42
N TYR A 513 -30.31 -25.00 19.65
CA TYR A 513 -29.53 -23.85 20.11
C TYR A 513 -29.84 -22.61 19.29
N THR A 514 -29.71 -21.47 19.91
CA THR A 514 -29.78 -20.16 19.21
C THR A 514 -28.51 -19.40 19.53
N LEU A 515 -27.76 -19.03 18.50
CA LEU A 515 -26.56 -18.20 18.59
C LEU A 515 -26.98 -16.75 18.32
N ASP A 516 -26.86 -15.89 19.33
CA ASP A 516 -27.32 -14.51 19.26
C ASP A 516 -26.30 -13.48 19.82
N GLN A 517 -26.77 -12.28 20.12
CA GLN A 517 -25.92 -11.22 20.67
C GLN A 517 -25.40 -11.51 22.08
N GLN A 518 -26.05 -12.38 22.85
CA GLN A 518 -25.59 -12.78 24.20
C GLN A 518 -24.37 -13.71 24.09
N ASP A 519 -24.26 -14.45 22.98
CA ASP A 519 -23.10 -15.28 22.65
C ASP A 519 -21.94 -14.50 22.00
N GLY A 520 -22.13 -13.19 21.74
CA GLY A 520 -21.10 -12.30 21.21
C GLY A 520 -21.26 -11.92 19.73
N LEU A 521 -22.35 -12.23 19.07
CA LEU A 521 -22.68 -11.66 17.76
C LEU A 521 -22.87 -10.14 17.88
N ARG A 522 -22.22 -9.35 17.01
CA ARG A 522 -22.39 -7.90 17.03
C ARG A 522 -23.75 -7.42 16.53
N ALA A 523 -24.41 -8.21 15.67
CA ALA A 523 -25.77 -7.94 15.20
C ALA A 523 -26.53 -9.24 15.01
N GLY A 524 -27.84 -9.19 15.25
CA GLY A 524 -28.72 -10.35 15.09
C GLY A 524 -29.18 -10.59 13.64
N VAL A 525 -28.93 -9.67 12.71
CA VAL A 525 -29.24 -9.84 11.28
C VAL A 525 -28.14 -10.68 10.65
N ILE A 526 -28.49 -11.88 10.16
CA ILE A 526 -27.55 -12.82 9.54
C ILE A 526 -27.78 -12.81 8.04
N LEU A 527 -26.86 -12.17 7.31
CA LEU A 527 -26.96 -12.04 5.86
C LEU A 527 -26.52 -13.29 5.12
N ARG A 528 -25.42 -13.93 5.59
CA ARG A 528 -24.86 -15.14 4.97
C ARG A 528 -24.10 -15.97 6.00
N MET A 529 -24.03 -17.26 5.72
CA MET A 529 -23.17 -18.23 6.41
C MET A 529 -22.48 -19.10 5.36
N ALA A 530 -21.23 -19.45 5.60
CA ALA A 530 -20.45 -20.33 4.72
C ALA A 530 -19.52 -21.23 5.54
N ILE A 531 -19.39 -22.49 5.17
CA ILE A 531 -18.45 -23.44 5.78
C ILE A 531 -17.05 -23.07 5.29
N ASP A 532 -16.10 -22.94 6.21
CA ASP A 532 -14.70 -22.78 5.88
C ASP A 532 -14.12 -24.14 5.40
N PRO A 533 -13.70 -24.24 4.12
CA PRO A 533 -13.21 -25.50 3.59
C PRO A 533 -11.82 -25.88 4.09
N GLU A 534 -11.02 -24.91 4.57
CA GLU A 534 -9.63 -25.11 4.95
C GLU A 534 -9.49 -25.27 6.47
N LEU A 535 -10.02 -24.32 7.22
CA LEU A 535 -9.87 -24.27 8.68
C LEU A 535 -11.02 -24.97 9.40
N GLY A 536 -12.11 -25.27 8.71
CA GLY A 536 -13.36 -25.73 9.32
C GLY A 536 -14.10 -24.63 10.09
N GLY A 537 -15.31 -24.91 10.55
CA GLY A 537 -16.19 -23.94 11.17
C GLY A 537 -17.04 -23.17 10.17
N VAL A 538 -17.71 -22.12 10.63
CA VAL A 538 -18.69 -21.36 9.85
C VAL A 538 -18.35 -19.89 9.91
N TRP A 539 -18.14 -19.28 8.76
CA TRP A 539 -18.10 -17.83 8.59
C TRP A 539 -19.52 -17.27 8.62
N ILE A 540 -19.71 -16.18 9.32
CA ILE A 540 -20.99 -15.52 9.53
C ILE A 540 -20.84 -14.05 9.13
N SER A 541 -21.64 -13.63 8.15
CA SER A 541 -21.81 -12.21 7.81
C SER A 541 -23.06 -11.69 8.49
N THR A 542 -22.89 -10.69 9.33
CA THR A 542 -23.98 -9.97 9.95
C THR A 542 -24.21 -8.62 9.27
N GLY A 543 -25.25 -7.88 9.69
CA GLY A 543 -25.53 -6.55 9.15
C GLY A 543 -24.38 -5.54 9.32
N ASN A 544 -23.43 -5.77 10.22
CA ASN A 544 -22.35 -4.83 10.53
C ASN A 544 -21.00 -5.46 10.89
N SER A 545 -20.83 -6.78 10.76
CA SER A 545 -19.60 -7.46 11.15
C SER A 545 -19.44 -8.81 10.45
N ILE A 546 -18.22 -9.35 10.56
CA ILE A 546 -17.88 -10.72 10.20
C ILE A 546 -17.48 -11.47 11.46
N ALA A 547 -17.91 -12.71 11.59
CA ALA A 547 -17.51 -13.60 12.66
C ALA A 547 -17.23 -15.01 12.14
N HIS A 548 -16.43 -15.76 12.87
CA HIS A 548 -16.15 -17.18 12.63
C HIS A 548 -16.58 -17.98 13.85
N PHE A 549 -17.40 -19.01 13.62
CA PHE A 549 -17.90 -19.90 14.66
C PHE A 549 -17.36 -21.31 14.48
N LYS A 550 -16.57 -21.78 15.43
CA LYS A 550 -15.98 -23.13 15.41
C LYS A 550 -15.92 -23.69 16.82
N ASP A 551 -16.27 -24.98 16.97
CA ASP A 551 -16.20 -25.73 18.23
C ASP A 551 -16.88 -25.02 19.42
N GLY A 552 -18.03 -24.39 19.16
CA GLY A 552 -18.77 -23.64 20.18
C GLY A 552 -18.19 -22.25 20.51
N LYS A 553 -17.11 -21.84 19.85
CA LYS A 553 -16.47 -20.54 20.07
C LYS A 553 -16.74 -19.59 18.90
N LEU A 554 -17.25 -18.40 19.22
CA LEU A 554 -17.41 -17.31 18.27
C LEU A 554 -16.20 -16.37 18.32
N THR A 555 -15.62 -16.07 17.17
CA THR A 555 -14.53 -15.12 17.00
C THR A 555 -14.98 -14.01 16.06
N THR A 556 -15.19 -12.82 16.57
CA THR A 556 -15.57 -11.65 15.76
C THR A 556 -14.32 -10.96 15.22
N ILE A 557 -14.31 -10.65 13.91
CA ILE A 557 -13.21 -9.95 13.24
C ILE A 557 -13.35 -8.45 13.49
N ALA A 558 -12.41 -7.88 14.25
CA ALA A 558 -12.50 -6.49 14.70
C ALA A 558 -11.99 -5.48 13.66
N ASN A 559 -10.96 -5.83 12.90
CA ASN A 559 -10.19 -4.90 12.07
C ASN A 559 -10.53 -4.96 10.58
N PHE A 560 -11.55 -5.70 10.18
CA PHE A 560 -11.97 -5.75 8.78
C PHE A 560 -12.61 -4.41 8.38
N PRO A 561 -12.18 -3.80 7.25
CA PRO A 561 -12.52 -2.40 6.93
C PRO A 561 -13.97 -2.20 6.48
N SER A 562 -14.68 -3.27 6.05
CA SER A 562 -16.07 -3.17 5.62
C SER A 562 -17.02 -3.62 6.71
N THR A 563 -18.08 -2.83 6.92
CA THR A 563 -19.17 -3.14 7.87
C THR A 563 -20.40 -3.74 7.18
N ASN A 564 -20.47 -3.70 5.84
CA ASN A 564 -21.62 -4.12 5.04
C ASN A 564 -21.21 -5.30 4.14
N ASN A 565 -21.02 -6.46 4.74
CA ASN A 565 -20.53 -7.66 4.06
C ASN A 565 -21.71 -8.55 3.67
N PHE A 566 -21.68 -9.12 2.45
CA PHE A 566 -22.84 -9.81 1.88
C PHE A 566 -22.64 -11.32 1.78
N ASP A 567 -21.46 -11.78 1.35
CA ASP A 567 -21.22 -13.20 1.08
C ASP A 567 -19.75 -13.58 1.26
N PHE A 568 -19.48 -14.88 1.46
CA PHE A 568 -18.16 -15.49 1.49
C PHE A 568 -18.09 -16.53 0.38
N ILE A 569 -17.09 -16.39 -0.49
CA ILE A 569 -16.88 -17.28 -1.62
C ILE A 569 -15.45 -17.81 -1.53
N PHE A 570 -15.29 -19.13 -1.58
CA PHE A 570 -13.98 -19.78 -1.52
C PHE A 570 -13.56 -20.20 -2.93
N THR A 571 -12.38 -19.74 -3.35
CA THR A 571 -11.82 -20.11 -4.65
C THR A 571 -11.07 -21.44 -4.56
N PRO A 572 -10.89 -22.15 -5.68
CA PRO A 572 -10.11 -23.40 -5.70
C PRO A 572 -8.65 -23.24 -5.24
N ASN A 573 -8.10 -22.04 -5.39
CA ASN A 573 -6.72 -21.73 -5.03
C ASN A 573 -6.54 -21.38 -3.54
N GLY A 574 -7.60 -21.59 -2.71
CA GLY A 574 -7.55 -21.32 -1.27
C GLY A 574 -7.76 -19.85 -0.88
N GLU A 575 -8.15 -19.00 -1.82
CA GLU A 575 -8.52 -17.62 -1.51
C GLU A 575 -9.97 -17.56 -1.01
N MET A 576 -10.24 -16.58 -0.17
CA MET A 576 -11.55 -16.22 0.31
C MET A 576 -11.94 -14.85 -0.22
N LEU A 577 -13.03 -14.79 -0.96
CA LEU A 577 -13.60 -13.54 -1.46
C LEU A 577 -14.74 -13.12 -0.53
N VAL A 578 -14.60 -11.93 0.05
CA VAL A 578 -15.63 -11.32 0.89
C VAL A 578 -16.31 -10.22 0.09
N THR A 579 -17.56 -10.45 -0.31
CA THR A 579 -18.34 -9.46 -1.06
C THR A 579 -18.96 -8.42 -0.14
N CYS A 580 -18.96 -7.16 -0.54
CA CYS A 580 -19.52 -6.06 0.22
C CYS A 580 -19.98 -4.90 -0.67
N ASN A 581 -20.48 -3.82 -0.06
CA ASN A 581 -20.89 -2.62 -0.79
C ASN A 581 -19.76 -1.87 -1.49
N GLN A 582 -18.51 -2.05 -1.08
CA GLN A 582 -17.33 -1.39 -1.67
C GLN A 582 -16.71 -2.21 -2.82
N GLY A 583 -17.02 -3.51 -2.90
CA GLY A 583 -16.47 -4.44 -3.86
C GLY A 583 -16.25 -5.82 -3.27
N ILE A 584 -15.19 -6.48 -3.70
CA ILE A 584 -14.83 -7.85 -3.31
C ILE A 584 -13.45 -7.79 -2.66
N TYR A 585 -13.37 -8.08 -1.37
CA TYR A 585 -12.10 -8.22 -0.68
C TYR A 585 -11.53 -9.62 -0.93
N VAL A 586 -10.32 -9.68 -1.42
CA VAL A 586 -9.56 -10.92 -1.62
C VAL A 586 -8.67 -11.14 -0.40
N THR A 587 -8.82 -12.28 0.26
CA THR A 587 -8.06 -12.62 1.48
C THR A 587 -7.91 -14.15 1.59
N SER A 588 -7.47 -14.64 2.74
CA SER A 588 -7.58 -16.05 3.13
C SER A 588 -8.19 -16.14 4.53
N SER A 589 -8.81 -17.28 4.83
CA SER A 589 -9.38 -17.55 6.16
C SER A 589 -8.37 -17.33 7.28
N ALA A 590 -7.13 -17.74 7.09
CA ALA A 590 -6.05 -17.60 8.06
C ALA A 590 -5.67 -16.13 8.33
N LYS A 591 -5.56 -15.30 7.27
CA LYS A 591 -5.28 -13.86 7.39
C LYS A 591 -6.42 -13.14 8.09
N LEU A 592 -7.64 -13.43 7.66
CA LEU A 592 -8.83 -12.77 8.21
C LEU A 592 -9.00 -13.07 9.71
N LEU A 593 -8.76 -14.31 10.14
CA LEU A 593 -8.81 -14.72 11.55
C LEU A 593 -7.68 -14.13 12.37
N LYS A 594 -6.48 -13.98 11.80
CA LYS A 594 -5.30 -13.50 12.51
C LYS A 594 -5.41 -12.04 12.91
N ASP A 595 -5.73 -11.17 11.96
CA ASP A 595 -5.69 -9.72 12.15
C ASP A 595 -6.71 -8.93 11.34
N GLY A 596 -7.60 -9.59 10.59
CA GLY A 596 -8.59 -8.94 9.71
C GLY A 596 -8.01 -8.39 8.42
N SER A 597 -6.79 -8.78 8.04
CA SER A 597 -6.12 -8.29 6.83
C SER A 597 -6.65 -8.93 5.54
N TYR A 598 -6.42 -8.23 4.42
CA TYR A 598 -6.81 -8.65 3.10
C TYR A 598 -5.71 -8.30 2.08
N ASP A 599 -5.74 -8.93 0.91
CA ASP A 599 -4.74 -8.75 -0.14
C ASP A 599 -5.05 -7.57 -1.05
N CYS A 600 -6.27 -7.52 -1.57
CA CYS A 600 -6.75 -6.43 -2.42
C CYS A 600 -8.27 -6.31 -2.37
N VAL A 601 -8.78 -5.26 -2.99
CA VAL A 601 -10.23 -5.02 -3.18
C VAL A 601 -10.49 -4.87 -4.67
N LEU A 602 -11.34 -5.73 -5.22
CA LEU A 602 -11.82 -5.62 -6.59
C LEU A 602 -13.08 -4.76 -6.58
N SER A 603 -13.02 -3.64 -7.24
CA SER A 603 -14.08 -2.62 -7.28
C SER A 603 -14.51 -2.29 -8.71
N GLN A 604 -15.36 -1.30 -8.88
CA GLN A 604 -15.70 -0.79 -10.21
C GLN A 604 -14.47 -0.21 -10.94
N ARG A 605 -13.45 0.24 -10.21
CA ARG A 605 -12.17 0.68 -10.80
C ARG A 605 -11.37 -0.46 -11.39
N ASP A 606 -11.63 -1.67 -10.91
CA ASP A 606 -10.98 -2.91 -11.36
C ASP A 606 -11.84 -3.67 -12.37
N GLY A 607 -12.92 -3.05 -12.86
CA GLY A 607 -13.78 -3.58 -13.93
C GLY A 607 -15.07 -4.25 -13.46
N LEU A 608 -15.37 -4.29 -12.16
CA LEU A 608 -16.67 -4.75 -11.67
C LEU A 608 -17.77 -3.86 -12.21
N SER A 609 -18.68 -4.42 -13.03
CA SER A 609 -19.62 -3.65 -13.85
C SER A 609 -20.79 -3.01 -13.08
N GLY A 610 -20.81 -3.10 -11.75
CA GLY A 610 -21.86 -2.51 -10.92
C GLY A 610 -21.69 -2.83 -9.44
N SER A 611 -22.59 -2.32 -8.61
CA SER A 611 -22.62 -2.61 -7.18
C SER A 611 -23.19 -4.02 -6.92
N LEU A 612 -22.55 -4.75 -6.00
CA LEU A 612 -23.00 -6.06 -5.56
C LEU A 612 -24.37 -6.01 -4.88
N THR A 613 -25.17 -7.04 -5.07
CA THR A 613 -26.50 -7.16 -4.44
C THR A 613 -26.37 -7.79 -3.07
N ALA A 614 -26.88 -7.11 -2.05
CA ALA A 614 -26.94 -7.64 -0.70
C ALA A 614 -27.85 -8.87 -0.60
N ASN A 615 -27.45 -9.86 0.19
CA ASN A 615 -28.20 -11.09 0.43
C ASN A 615 -28.59 -11.79 -0.88
N SER A 616 -27.66 -11.84 -1.82
CA SER A 616 -27.75 -12.53 -3.11
C SER A 616 -27.06 -13.88 -3.05
N PHE A 617 -27.32 -14.74 -4.04
CA PHE A 617 -26.70 -16.06 -4.16
C PHE A 617 -25.88 -16.12 -5.43
N ASN A 618 -24.57 -15.96 -5.25
CA ASN A 618 -23.55 -16.07 -6.28
C ASN A 618 -23.31 -17.54 -6.64
N PHE A 619 -22.71 -17.82 -7.80
CA PHE A 619 -22.52 -19.18 -8.30
C PHE A 619 -21.13 -19.37 -8.90
N ILE A 620 -20.46 -20.45 -8.54
CA ILE A 620 -19.18 -20.84 -9.15
C ILE A 620 -19.42 -21.99 -10.12
N GLU A 621 -19.01 -21.81 -11.36
CA GLU A 621 -19.03 -22.82 -12.41
C GLU A 621 -17.66 -23.46 -12.57
N ASN A 622 -17.58 -24.79 -12.53
CA ASN A 622 -16.37 -25.61 -12.81
C ASN A 622 -15.11 -25.18 -12.06
N LYS A 623 -15.24 -24.40 -10.98
CA LYS A 623 -14.13 -23.80 -10.21
C LYS A 623 -13.31 -22.75 -10.97
N GLU A 624 -13.74 -22.28 -12.12
CA GLU A 624 -13.03 -21.33 -12.97
C GLU A 624 -13.77 -19.99 -13.09
N LYS A 625 -15.10 -20.02 -13.11
CA LYS A 625 -15.93 -18.84 -13.37
C LYS A 625 -16.88 -18.55 -12.22
N LEU A 626 -16.81 -17.33 -11.69
CA LEU A 626 -17.68 -16.85 -10.63
C LEU A 626 -18.74 -15.91 -11.22
N TYR A 627 -20.00 -16.25 -11.04
CA TYR A 627 -21.13 -15.38 -11.40
C TYR A 627 -21.57 -14.56 -10.20
N LEU A 628 -21.51 -13.25 -10.35
CA LEU A 628 -21.77 -12.26 -9.32
C LEU A 628 -23.10 -11.54 -9.56
N CYS A 629 -23.94 -11.53 -8.56
CA CYS A 629 -25.23 -10.85 -8.58
C CYS A 629 -25.05 -9.36 -8.31
N LEU A 630 -25.35 -8.50 -9.31
CA LEU A 630 -25.24 -7.05 -9.21
C LEU A 630 -26.64 -6.37 -9.14
N GLN A 631 -26.66 -5.12 -8.70
CA GLN A 631 -27.87 -4.29 -8.68
C GLN A 631 -28.33 -3.91 -10.10
N ASN A 632 -27.43 -3.97 -11.07
CA ASN A 632 -27.71 -3.61 -12.47
C ASN A 632 -27.58 -4.79 -13.44
N GLY A 633 -27.35 -6.04 -12.96
CA GLY A 633 -27.22 -7.18 -13.84
C GLY A 633 -26.46 -8.36 -13.26
N LEU A 634 -25.99 -9.23 -14.16
CA LEU A 634 -25.17 -10.38 -13.85
C LEU A 634 -23.76 -10.14 -14.39
N CYS A 635 -22.77 -10.32 -13.54
CA CYS A 635 -21.35 -10.24 -13.91
C CYS A 635 -20.68 -11.60 -13.73
N GLN A 636 -19.87 -12.00 -14.69
CA GLN A 636 -18.98 -13.16 -14.60
C GLN A 636 -17.57 -12.65 -14.28
N LEU A 637 -16.88 -13.29 -13.36
CA LEU A 637 -15.46 -13.10 -13.05
C LEU A 637 -14.72 -14.38 -13.40
N ASP A 638 -13.66 -14.25 -14.19
CA ASP A 638 -12.70 -15.30 -14.41
C ASP A 638 -11.77 -15.39 -13.18
N LEU A 639 -11.81 -16.52 -12.48
CA LEU A 639 -11.03 -16.71 -11.24
C LEU A 639 -9.53 -16.82 -11.52
N ASP A 640 -9.13 -17.28 -12.70
CA ASP A 640 -7.72 -17.33 -13.10
C ASP A 640 -7.14 -15.91 -13.29
N SER A 641 -8.01 -14.93 -13.60
CA SER A 641 -7.60 -13.54 -13.69
C SER A 641 -7.13 -12.93 -12.36
N LEU A 642 -7.47 -13.54 -11.23
CA LEU A 642 -7.00 -13.11 -9.91
C LEU A 642 -5.50 -13.35 -9.72
N ASP A 643 -4.91 -14.34 -10.40
CA ASP A 643 -3.49 -14.68 -10.30
C ASP A 643 -2.56 -13.78 -11.15
N GLN A 644 -3.12 -12.90 -11.97
CA GLN A 644 -2.34 -12.01 -12.84
C GLN A 644 -1.48 -10.97 -12.11
N SER A 645 -1.58 -10.87 -10.79
CA SER A 645 -0.70 -10.03 -9.98
C SER A 645 0.78 -10.42 -10.06
N THR A 646 1.10 -11.59 -10.60
CA THR A 646 2.48 -12.12 -10.68
C THR A 646 3.25 -11.70 -11.93
N SER A 647 2.59 -11.11 -12.94
CA SER A 647 3.29 -10.59 -14.13
C SER A 647 4.26 -9.47 -13.74
N PRO A 648 5.49 -9.48 -14.26
CA PRO A 648 6.46 -8.42 -14.00
C PRO A 648 5.87 -7.06 -14.38
N LYS A 649 5.89 -6.12 -13.44
CA LYS A 649 5.40 -4.75 -13.70
C LYS A 649 6.59 -3.83 -13.97
N LYS A 650 6.46 -2.96 -14.95
CA LYS A 650 7.46 -1.93 -15.20
C LYS A 650 7.32 -0.82 -14.17
N PHE A 651 8.43 -0.41 -13.60
CA PHE A 651 8.51 0.73 -12.68
C PHE A 651 9.88 1.37 -12.77
N CYS A 652 9.95 2.68 -12.57
CA CYS A 652 11.20 3.42 -12.63
C CYS A 652 11.14 4.73 -11.85
N VAL A 653 12.32 5.31 -11.64
CA VAL A 653 12.52 6.71 -11.29
C VAL A 653 13.32 7.32 -12.45
N PRO A 654 12.69 7.95 -13.44
CA PRO A 654 13.39 8.39 -14.66
C PRO A 654 14.38 9.52 -14.39
N SER A 655 14.06 10.38 -13.42
CA SER A 655 14.92 11.50 -13.04
C SER A 655 14.74 11.86 -11.57
N ILE A 656 15.71 12.59 -11.06
CA ILE A 656 15.68 13.22 -9.75
C ILE A 656 15.90 14.72 -9.94
N ASN A 657 15.05 15.52 -9.32
CA ASN A 657 15.17 16.96 -9.34
C ASN A 657 16.05 17.42 -8.18
N ILE A 658 17.13 18.11 -8.49
CA ILE A 658 18.06 18.68 -7.52
C ILE A 658 18.01 20.20 -7.66
N ASP A 659 17.47 20.88 -6.65
CA ASP A 659 17.34 22.35 -6.61
C ASP A 659 16.70 22.97 -7.87
N GLY A 660 15.73 22.27 -8.48
CA GLY A 660 15.01 22.72 -9.68
C GLY A 660 15.58 22.23 -11.02
N VAL A 661 16.67 21.46 -11.02
CA VAL A 661 17.26 20.87 -12.22
C VAL A 661 17.05 19.36 -12.21
N ASP A 662 16.55 18.79 -13.31
CA ASP A 662 16.33 17.35 -13.46
C ASP A 662 17.59 16.64 -13.94
N TYR A 663 17.95 15.56 -13.24
CA TYR A 663 19.05 14.67 -13.58
C TYR A 663 18.49 13.26 -13.83
N PRO A 664 18.82 12.63 -14.97
CA PRO A 664 18.40 11.25 -15.23
C PRO A 664 19.03 10.30 -14.22
N LEU A 665 18.26 9.29 -13.82
CA LEU A 665 18.74 8.21 -12.95
C LEU A 665 18.97 6.94 -13.77
N ASP A 666 20.11 6.29 -13.49
CA ASP A 666 20.51 5.02 -14.06
C ASP A 666 20.86 4.07 -12.92
N GLU A 667 20.40 2.81 -12.98
CA GLU A 667 20.68 1.80 -11.96
C GLU A 667 22.16 1.45 -11.90
N ASP A 668 22.83 1.48 -13.06
CA ASP A 668 24.23 1.09 -13.20
C ASP A 668 25.23 2.23 -12.95
N LYS A 669 24.74 3.48 -12.92
CA LYS A 669 25.60 4.67 -12.79
C LYS A 669 25.24 5.51 -11.58
N PRO A 670 26.14 5.64 -10.59
CA PRO A 670 25.91 6.51 -9.46
C PRO A 670 25.75 7.98 -9.88
N LEU A 671 24.70 8.62 -9.39
CA LEU A 671 24.49 10.06 -9.58
C LEU A 671 25.33 10.84 -8.58
N GLN A 672 26.22 11.70 -9.10
CA GLN A 672 27.02 12.63 -8.28
C GLN A 672 26.19 13.89 -7.98
N ILE A 673 26.09 14.21 -6.71
CA ILE A 673 25.31 15.37 -6.20
C ILE A 673 26.27 16.33 -5.53
N SER A 674 26.20 17.60 -5.93
CA SER A 674 27.01 18.67 -5.33
C SER A 674 26.79 18.77 -3.83
N SER A 675 27.86 19.13 -3.11
CA SER A 675 27.80 19.42 -1.67
C SER A 675 26.79 20.50 -1.31
N ASP A 676 26.54 21.45 -2.21
CA ASP A 676 25.63 22.58 -1.96
C ASP A 676 24.16 22.26 -2.22
N ALA A 677 23.85 21.12 -2.79
CA ALA A 677 22.47 20.69 -3.02
C ALA A 677 21.66 20.68 -1.72
N THR A 678 20.53 21.35 -1.73
CA THR A 678 19.67 21.55 -0.55
C THR A 678 18.39 20.72 -0.61
N ARG A 679 17.84 20.56 -1.80
CA ARG A 679 16.56 19.88 -2.03
C ARG A 679 16.70 18.84 -3.12
N ILE A 680 16.26 17.63 -2.83
CA ILE A 680 16.24 16.51 -3.75
C ILE A 680 14.82 15.99 -3.81
N THR A 681 14.20 16.02 -4.98
CA THR A 681 12.83 15.56 -5.20
C THR A 681 12.80 14.49 -6.27
N TYR A 682 12.06 13.42 -6.06
CA TYR A 682 11.83 12.40 -7.07
C TYR A 682 10.38 11.92 -7.06
N LYS A 683 9.95 11.37 -8.18
CA LYS A 683 8.70 10.61 -8.30
C LYS A 683 9.03 9.24 -8.88
N ALA A 684 8.66 8.20 -8.17
CA ALA A 684 8.70 6.85 -8.69
C ALA A 684 7.42 6.58 -9.49
N TYR A 685 7.52 5.87 -10.61
CA TYR A 685 6.38 5.54 -11.45
C TYR A 685 6.19 4.03 -11.47
N VAL A 686 4.96 3.58 -11.40
CA VAL A 686 4.54 2.20 -11.70
C VAL A 686 3.77 2.24 -13.00
N LEU A 687 4.42 1.77 -14.05
CA LEU A 687 3.96 1.92 -15.44
C LEU A 687 3.12 0.72 -15.86
N THR A 688 2.10 0.42 -15.07
CA THR A 688 1.11 -0.60 -15.39
C THR A 688 -0.15 0.06 -15.94
N ASN A 689 -0.65 -0.44 -17.05
CA ASN A 689 -1.91 -0.03 -17.66
C ASN A 689 -3.07 -0.98 -17.30
N SER A 690 -2.77 -2.05 -16.56
CA SER A 690 -3.78 -2.97 -16.02
C SER A 690 -4.62 -2.31 -14.93
N LEU A 691 -5.80 -2.85 -14.68
CA LEU A 691 -6.73 -2.35 -13.66
C LEU A 691 -6.25 -2.63 -12.23
N ASN A 692 -5.32 -3.56 -12.05
CA ASN A 692 -4.83 -3.96 -10.74
C ASN A 692 -4.15 -2.83 -9.98
N ASN A 693 -4.55 -2.65 -8.74
CA ASN A 693 -3.92 -1.68 -7.85
C ASN A 693 -2.58 -2.23 -7.33
N VAL A 694 -1.49 -1.60 -7.75
CA VAL A 694 -0.14 -1.98 -7.37
C VAL A 694 0.34 -1.10 -6.23
N THR A 695 0.93 -1.72 -5.20
CA THR A 695 1.55 -1.01 -4.09
C THR A 695 3.03 -0.78 -4.37
N LEU A 696 3.41 0.47 -4.44
CA LEU A 696 4.80 0.91 -4.56
C LEU A 696 5.43 0.98 -3.17
N SER A 697 6.65 0.48 -3.06
CA SER A 697 7.51 0.63 -1.89
C SER A 697 8.70 1.49 -2.25
N SER A 698 9.02 2.50 -1.45
CA SER A 698 10.24 3.27 -1.65
C SER A 698 10.84 3.76 -0.33
N TYR A 699 12.17 3.80 -0.25
CA TYR A 699 12.92 4.37 0.87
C TYR A 699 14.35 4.72 0.45
N LEU A 700 14.93 5.68 1.12
CA LEU A 700 16.32 6.09 0.94
C LEU A 700 17.18 5.45 2.06
N GLU A 701 17.94 4.40 1.72
CA GLU A 701 18.89 3.77 2.64
C GLU A 701 19.96 4.78 3.06
N GLY A 702 20.20 4.86 4.36
CA GLY A 702 21.08 5.87 4.97
C GLY A 702 20.34 7.11 5.48
N PHE A 703 19.04 7.25 5.23
CA PHE A 703 18.22 8.37 5.70
C PHE A 703 16.88 7.93 6.29
N ASP A 704 16.09 7.16 5.56
CA ASP A 704 14.75 6.74 5.99
C ASP A 704 14.83 5.64 7.04
N LYS A 705 13.99 5.74 8.09
CA LYS A 705 13.88 4.72 9.14
C LYS A 705 12.87 3.63 8.79
N ASN A 706 11.87 3.95 7.98
CA ASN A 706 10.79 3.06 7.62
C ASN A 706 10.62 3.00 6.10
N ILE A 707 10.23 1.83 5.62
CA ILE A 707 9.83 1.63 4.23
C ILE A 707 8.43 2.23 4.05
N GLU A 708 8.27 3.15 3.14
CA GLU A 708 6.96 3.67 2.76
C GLU A 708 6.32 2.78 1.72
N LYS A 709 5.02 2.52 1.89
CA LYS A 709 4.20 1.71 0.99
C LYS A 709 2.98 2.50 0.60
N VAL A 710 2.84 2.78 -0.68
CA VAL A 710 1.80 3.67 -1.21
C VAL A 710 1.14 3.01 -2.41
N SER A 711 -0.20 3.14 -2.53
CA SER A 711 -0.90 2.79 -3.76
C SER A 711 -0.37 3.64 -4.93
N ARG A 712 -0.28 3.06 -6.14
CA ARG A 712 0.13 3.82 -7.33
C ARG A 712 -0.71 5.08 -7.57
N PHE A 713 -1.98 5.08 -7.18
CA PHE A 713 -2.89 6.22 -7.35
C PHE A 713 -2.67 7.34 -6.34
N ASP A 714 -2.10 7.00 -5.16
CA ASP A 714 -1.81 7.95 -4.09
C ASP A 714 -0.33 8.37 -4.08
N ASN A 715 0.46 7.85 -5.03
CA ASN A 715 1.89 8.10 -5.12
C ASN A 715 2.17 9.55 -5.54
N LYS A 716 2.89 10.26 -4.69
CA LYS A 716 3.29 11.66 -4.87
C LYS A 716 4.80 11.80 -4.96
N GLU A 717 5.25 12.97 -5.36
CA GLU A 717 6.66 13.32 -5.30
C GLU A 717 7.16 13.29 -3.86
N ARG A 718 8.35 12.71 -3.67
CA ARG A 718 9.05 12.69 -2.39
C ARG A 718 10.20 13.68 -2.41
N THR A 719 10.34 14.41 -1.32
CA THR A 719 11.36 15.44 -1.18
C THR A 719 12.23 15.16 0.04
N TYR A 720 13.53 15.17 -0.16
CA TYR A 720 14.54 15.19 0.89
C TYR A 720 15.22 16.56 0.92
N THR A 721 15.40 17.09 2.11
CA THR A 721 16.07 18.39 2.30
C THR A 721 17.30 18.22 3.18
N ASN A 722 18.35 18.95 2.84
CA ASN A 722 19.58 19.01 3.64
C ASN A 722 20.20 17.64 3.96
N LEU A 723 20.22 16.72 2.99
CA LEU A 723 20.95 15.48 3.15
C LEU A 723 22.43 15.79 3.45
N ALA A 724 23.02 15.10 4.41
CA ALA A 724 24.46 15.17 4.67
C ALA A 724 25.29 14.60 3.49
N GLY A 725 26.56 14.95 3.41
CA GLY A 725 27.45 14.35 2.42
C GLY A 725 27.66 12.85 2.72
N GLY A 726 27.42 11.99 1.72
CA GLY A 726 27.49 10.54 1.87
C GLY A 726 26.97 9.79 0.68
N THR A 727 27.01 8.46 0.77
CA THR A 727 26.42 7.57 -0.23
C THR A 727 25.05 7.09 0.28
N TYR A 728 24.04 7.26 -0.54
CA TYR A 728 22.66 6.85 -0.30
C TYR A 728 22.23 5.87 -1.39
N LYS A 729 21.35 4.95 -1.06
CA LYS A 729 20.71 4.07 -2.02
C LYS A 729 19.20 4.30 -2.00
N LEU A 730 18.66 4.74 -3.12
CA LEU A 730 17.22 4.88 -3.30
C LEU A 730 16.67 3.54 -3.76
N HIS A 731 15.97 2.87 -2.86
CA HIS A 731 15.26 1.63 -3.12
C HIS A 731 13.85 1.93 -3.58
N VAL A 732 13.46 1.39 -4.72
CA VAL A 732 12.10 1.48 -5.25
C VAL A 732 11.67 0.09 -5.67
N GLY A 733 10.51 -0.35 -5.28
CA GLY A 733 10.06 -1.69 -5.62
C GLY A 733 8.56 -1.87 -5.54
N ILE A 734 8.10 -2.98 -6.10
CA ILE A 734 6.70 -3.40 -6.04
C ILE A 734 6.51 -4.34 -4.86
N TYR A 735 5.60 -3.96 -4.00
CA TYR A 735 5.26 -4.73 -2.82
C TYR A 735 4.07 -5.63 -3.12
N ASP A 736 4.29 -6.93 -3.02
CA ASP A 736 3.23 -7.92 -3.09
C ASP A 736 2.54 -8.04 -1.72
N GLN A 737 1.28 -7.64 -1.66
CA GLN A 737 0.49 -7.71 -0.44
C GLN A 737 0.18 -9.14 -0.01
N ARG A 738 0.14 -10.11 -0.96
CA ARG A 738 -0.15 -11.52 -0.66
C ARG A 738 1.01 -12.18 0.09
N THR A 739 2.23 -12.00 -0.41
CA THR A 739 3.43 -12.61 0.20
C THR A 739 4.03 -11.78 1.31
N GLY A 740 3.65 -10.52 1.41
CA GLY A 740 4.25 -9.56 2.35
C GLY A 740 5.69 -9.18 2.01
N LYS A 741 6.12 -9.41 0.77
CA LYS A 741 7.51 -9.20 0.32
C LYS A 741 7.56 -8.27 -0.89
N LEU A 742 8.74 -7.74 -1.16
CA LEU A 742 9.03 -7.09 -2.43
C LEU A 742 9.09 -8.17 -3.52
N SER A 743 8.31 -7.97 -4.59
CA SER A 743 8.31 -8.85 -5.77
C SER A 743 9.39 -8.45 -6.77
N GLN A 744 9.68 -7.16 -6.87
CA GLN A 744 10.69 -6.56 -7.74
C GLN A 744 11.28 -5.35 -7.05
N GLU A 745 12.58 -5.09 -7.23
CA GLU A 745 13.28 -3.94 -6.65
C GLU A 745 14.32 -3.40 -7.62
N LYS A 746 14.41 -2.06 -7.68
CA LYS A 746 15.46 -1.29 -8.34
C LYS A 746 16.17 -0.44 -7.32
N VAL A 747 17.49 -0.30 -7.45
CA VAL A 747 18.31 0.43 -6.50
C VAL A 747 19.16 1.47 -7.25
N TYR A 748 18.92 2.74 -6.95
CA TYR A 748 19.68 3.85 -7.53
C TYR A 748 20.68 4.38 -6.52
N THR A 749 21.94 4.51 -6.92
CA THR A 749 23.00 5.01 -6.03
C THR A 749 23.16 6.52 -6.19
N LEU A 750 23.05 7.25 -5.08
CA LEU A 750 23.22 8.69 -5.01
C LEU A 750 24.45 9.01 -4.14
N ILE A 751 25.41 9.74 -4.67
CA ILE A 751 26.62 10.13 -3.94
C ILE A 751 26.64 11.64 -3.78
N LYS A 752 26.35 12.11 -2.57
CA LYS A 752 26.43 13.52 -2.25
C LYS A 752 27.80 13.86 -1.71
N GLU A 753 28.45 14.84 -2.31
CA GLU A 753 29.72 15.37 -1.83
C GLU A 753 29.57 15.97 -0.43
N LYS A 754 30.59 15.80 0.40
CA LYS A 754 30.62 16.38 1.74
C LYS A 754 30.92 17.85 1.67
N LYS A 755 30.16 18.66 2.39
CA LYS A 755 30.53 20.07 2.64
C LYS A 755 31.83 20.12 3.44
N LEU A 756 32.60 21.16 3.21
CA LEU A 756 33.82 21.37 4.00
C LEU A 756 33.56 21.32 5.51
N SER A 757 32.41 21.81 5.95
CA SER A 757 31.96 21.79 7.35
C SER A 757 31.67 20.37 7.90
N GLU A 758 31.46 19.38 7.04
CA GLU A 758 31.17 17.98 7.41
C GLU A 758 32.45 17.14 7.56
N TYR A 759 33.59 17.67 7.17
CA TYR A 759 34.86 16.98 7.39
C TYR A 759 35.33 17.19 8.85
N PRO A 760 35.60 16.12 9.61
CA PRO A 760 36.09 16.23 10.99
C PRO A 760 37.33 17.12 11.10
N ALA A 761 38.18 17.10 10.09
CA ALA A 761 39.37 17.96 10.04
C ALA A 761 39.08 19.44 10.01
N PHE A 762 37.94 19.85 9.40
CA PHE A 762 37.56 21.27 9.32
C PHE A 762 36.99 21.78 10.64
N VAL A 763 36.43 20.91 11.47
CA VAL A 763 36.00 21.24 12.84
C VAL A 763 37.19 21.13 13.81
N LEU A 764 38.05 20.16 13.60
CA LEU A 764 39.20 19.91 14.48
C LEU A 764 40.35 20.88 14.22
N LEU A 765 40.55 21.36 12.98
CA LEU A 765 41.66 22.28 12.66
C LEU A 765 41.49 23.66 13.33
N PRO A 766 40.33 24.36 13.25
CA PRO A 766 40.08 25.57 14.02
C PRO A 766 40.16 25.31 15.52
N LEU A 767 39.62 24.14 15.98
CA LEU A 767 39.65 23.77 17.40
C LEU A 767 41.11 23.53 17.88
N THR A 768 41.93 22.84 17.10
CA THR A 768 43.35 22.63 17.44
C THR A 768 44.16 23.91 17.38
N ILE A 769 43.90 24.80 16.39
CA ILE A 769 44.52 26.16 16.34
C ILE A 769 44.01 26.98 17.52
N PHE A 770 42.69 26.94 17.82
CA PHE A 770 42.13 27.62 18.96
C PHE A 770 42.64 27.11 20.29
N VAL A 771 42.78 25.77 20.45
CA VAL A 771 43.40 25.15 21.61
C VAL A 771 44.89 25.46 21.68
N GLY A 772 45.62 25.50 20.52
CA GLY A 772 47.01 25.93 20.47
C GLY A 772 47.21 27.37 20.84
N LEU A 773 46.37 28.28 20.38
CA LEU A 773 46.35 29.70 20.75
C LEU A 773 45.96 29.89 22.23
N LEU A 774 44.94 29.10 22.71
CA LEU A 774 44.57 29.08 24.11
C LEU A 774 45.72 28.53 24.99
N PHE A 775 46.41 27.49 24.51
CA PHE A 775 47.52 26.88 25.24
C PHE A 775 48.73 27.82 25.27
N GLY A 776 49.00 28.51 24.16
CA GLY A 776 50.00 29.58 24.06
C GLY A 776 49.65 30.77 24.94
N GLY A 777 48.38 31.25 24.85
CA GLY A 777 47.83 32.30 25.72
C GLY A 777 47.72 31.85 27.17
N TYR A 778 47.37 30.58 27.43
CA TYR A 778 47.30 29.98 28.75
C TYR A 778 48.68 29.85 29.41
N ARG A 779 49.76 29.49 28.64
CA ARG A 779 51.15 29.46 29.14
C ARG A 779 51.65 30.84 29.47
N LEU A 780 51.29 31.88 28.68
CA LEU A 780 51.57 33.30 29.00
C LEU A 780 50.76 33.81 30.18
N TYR A 781 49.48 33.38 30.26
CA TYR A 781 48.54 33.74 31.31
C TYR A 781 48.87 33.02 32.63
N MET A 782 49.25 31.74 32.58
CA MET A 782 49.67 30.93 33.75
C MET A 782 50.94 31.45 34.39
N ARG A 783 51.88 31.97 33.61
CA ARG A 783 53.03 32.71 34.19
C ARG A 783 52.64 33.97 34.95
N ARG A 784 51.55 34.63 34.55
CA ARG A 784 51.00 35.79 35.25
C ARG A 784 49.96 35.46 36.32
N ARG A 785 49.41 34.28 36.32
CA ARG A 785 48.26 33.88 37.11
C ARG A 785 48.56 33.00 38.31
N MET A 786 49.71 32.32 38.34
CA MET A 786 50.10 31.56 39.53
C MET A 786 50.07 32.41 40.83
N GLN A 787 50.15 33.67 40.69
CA GLN A 787 50.03 34.59 41.87
C GLN A 787 48.58 35.06 42.16
N LYS A 788 47.66 34.94 41.15
CA LYS A 788 46.26 35.34 41.33
C LYS A 788 45.29 34.20 41.59
N ILE A 789 45.72 32.96 41.39
CA ILE A 789 44.80 31.78 41.47
C ILE A 789 44.47 31.42 42.93
N GLN A 790 45.41 31.64 43.85
CA GLN A 790 45.13 31.36 45.26
C GLN A 790 44.08 32.31 45.89
N GLU A 791 43.89 33.52 45.38
CA GLU A 791 42.84 34.42 45.86
C GLU A 791 41.47 34.08 45.25
N LYS A 792 41.42 33.67 43.99
CA LYS A 792 40.12 33.41 43.32
C LYS A 792 39.47 32.08 43.67
N GLN A 793 40.22 31.05 44.04
CA GLN A 793 39.62 29.81 44.55
C GLN A 793 38.82 30.04 45.84
N ARG A 794 39.36 30.92 46.71
CA ARG A 794 38.63 31.32 47.92
C ARG A 794 37.34 32.13 47.64
N GLU A 795 37.31 32.88 46.55
CA GLU A 795 36.10 33.65 46.18
C GLU A 795 34.99 32.81 45.61
N THR A 796 35.35 31.78 44.83
CA THR A 796 34.34 30.89 44.18
C THR A 796 33.70 29.94 45.19
N GLU A 797 34.48 29.39 46.15
CA GLU A 797 33.92 28.61 47.25
C GLU A 797 33.00 29.46 48.12
N LYS A 798 33.42 30.71 48.44
CA LYS A 798 32.54 31.63 49.15
C LYS A 798 31.27 31.98 48.38
N PHE A 799 31.36 32.15 47.09
CA PHE A 799 30.17 32.42 46.24
C PHE A 799 29.22 31.24 46.19
N LEU A 800 29.74 30.02 46.06
CA LEU A 800 28.90 28.81 46.06
C LEU A 800 28.19 28.64 47.42
N ASP A 801 28.91 28.81 48.51
CA ASP A 801 28.32 28.74 49.85
C ASP A 801 27.29 29.88 50.07
N GLN A 802 27.50 31.05 49.50
CA GLN A 802 26.53 32.14 49.53
C GLN A 802 25.28 31.84 48.71
N VAL A 803 25.41 31.19 47.54
CA VAL A 803 24.27 30.77 46.72
C VAL A 803 23.44 29.71 47.44
N ILE A 804 24.06 28.65 47.91
CA ILE A 804 23.40 27.60 48.70
C ILE A 804 22.69 28.18 49.95
N SER A 805 23.39 29.05 50.65
CA SER A 805 22.80 29.71 51.83
C SER A 805 21.65 30.65 51.49
N SER A 806 21.70 31.30 50.30
CA SER A 806 20.62 32.15 49.80
C SER A 806 19.39 31.35 49.40
N PHE A 807 19.58 30.17 48.74
CA PHE A 807 18.50 29.25 48.47
C PHE A 807 17.85 28.70 49.75
N ALA A 808 18.65 28.26 50.70
CA ALA A 808 18.14 27.85 52.01
C ALA A 808 17.33 28.95 52.71
N LYS A 809 17.82 30.18 52.67
CA LYS A 809 17.07 31.34 53.22
C LYS A 809 15.77 31.61 52.46
N ALA A 810 15.74 31.41 51.12
CA ALA A 810 14.52 31.61 50.35
C ALA A 810 13.45 30.56 50.71
N ILE A 811 13.86 29.35 50.98
CA ILE A 811 12.99 28.24 51.43
C ILE A 811 12.47 28.55 52.84
N ASP A 812 13.35 28.94 53.78
CA ASP A 812 12.99 29.36 55.13
C ASP A 812 12.06 30.60 55.16
N LEU A 813 12.05 31.44 54.14
CA LEU A 813 11.14 32.59 53.98
C LEU A 813 9.72 32.15 53.51
N LYS A 814 9.62 31.09 52.77
CA LYS A 814 8.33 30.51 52.36
C LYS A 814 7.61 29.81 53.51
N ASP A 815 8.35 29.12 54.34
CA ASP A 815 7.85 28.48 55.54
C ASP A 815 7.98 29.49 56.71
N THR A 816 6.91 30.20 57.04
CA THR A 816 6.89 31.24 58.07
C THR A 816 7.25 30.71 59.49
N TYR A 817 7.25 29.40 59.68
CA TYR A 817 7.52 28.73 60.91
C TYR A 817 8.99 28.33 61.09
N THR A 818 9.78 28.32 60.00
CA THR A 818 11.16 27.76 60.02
C THR A 818 12.24 28.80 59.74
N ARG A 819 11.99 30.09 60.01
CA ARG A 819 13.00 31.12 59.77
C ARG A 819 14.36 30.79 60.40
N GLY A 820 15.40 30.56 59.57
CA GLY A 820 16.73 30.19 59.96
C GLY A 820 16.92 28.75 60.40
N HIS A 821 15.89 27.93 60.25
CA HIS A 821 15.91 26.48 60.59
C HIS A 821 16.97 25.74 59.82
N SER A 822 16.93 25.84 58.50
CA SER A 822 17.87 25.12 57.64
C SER A 822 19.33 25.44 57.99
N ALA A 823 19.63 26.69 58.34
CA ALA A 823 20.99 27.10 58.74
C ALA A 823 21.38 26.51 60.13
N ARG A 824 20.43 26.46 61.09
CA ARG A 824 20.72 25.84 62.42
C ARG A 824 20.87 24.33 62.27
N VAL A 825 19.99 23.66 61.56
CA VAL A 825 20.10 22.19 61.26
C VAL A 825 21.44 21.87 60.60
N ALA A 826 21.85 22.68 59.61
CA ALA A 826 23.14 22.50 58.97
C ALA A 826 24.32 22.73 59.94
N GLN A 827 24.21 23.68 60.83
CA GLN A 827 25.23 23.95 61.84
C GLN A 827 25.32 22.80 62.87
N TYR A 828 24.18 22.31 63.35
CA TYR A 828 24.16 21.13 64.23
C TYR A 828 24.67 19.86 63.55
N SER A 829 24.30 19.62 62.29
CA SER A 829 24.83 18.53 61.52
C SER A 829 26.34 18.61 61.33
N ARG A 830 26.89 19.82 61.11
CA ARG A 830 28.34 20.06 61.02
C ARG A 830 29.01 19.71 62.36
N GLN A 831 28.50 20.20 63.50
CA GLN A 831 29.06 19.93 64.84
C GLN A 831 29.00 18.44 65.15
N LEU A 832 27.95 17.74 64.83
CA LEU A 832 27.82 16.30 64.98
C LEU A 832 28.87 15.57 64.12
N ALA A 833 29.01 15.89 62.87
CA ALA A 833 29.98 15.24 62.01
C ALA A 833 31.44 15.50 62.41
N GLU A 834 31.74 16.74 62.85
CA GLU A 834 33.07 17.09 63.39
C GLU A 834 33.38 16.26 64.63
N ALA A 835 32.41 16.12 65.58
CA ALA A 835 32.55 15.32 66.80
C ALA A 835 32.64 13.81 66.51
N MET A 836 32.11 13.34 65.35
CA MET A 836 32.24 11.98 64.83
C MET A 836 33.56 11.74 64.10
N GLY A 837 34.43 12.76 63.98
CA GLY A 837 35.77 12.65 63.33
C GLY A 837 35.79 12.67 61.80
N TRP A 838 34.82 13.24 61.21
CA TRP A 838 34.78 13.35 59.71
C TRP A 838 35.85 14.30 59.18
N SER A 839 36.31 14.03 57.92
CA SER A 839 37.23 14.96 57.25
C SER A 839 36.54 16.31 56.99
N LYS A 840 37.33 17.36 56.98
CA LYS A 840 36.82 18.73 56.71
C LYS A 840 35.96 18.81 55.44
N GLU A 841 36.40 18.16 54.40
CA GLU A 841 35.67 18.12 53.12
C GLU A 841 34.28 17.42 53.28
N ARG A 842 34.23 16.29 54.00
CA ARG A 842 32.98 15.58 54.22
C ARG A 842 32.03 16.36 55.17
N VAL A 843 32.58 17.06 56.13
CA VAL A 843 31.84 17.95 57.04
C VAL A 843 31.23 19.12 56.25
N ASP A 844 32.03 19.77 55.40
CA ASP A 844 31.55 20.89 54.60
C ASP A 844 30.47 20.41 53.60
N ASN A 845 30.59 19.23 53.06
CA ASN A 845 29.57 18.63 52.16
C ASN A 845 28.27 18.36 52.93
N LEU A 846 28.34 17.73 54.12
CA LEU A 846 27.17 17.48 54.94
C LEU A 846 26.47 18.81 55.36
N TYR A 847 27.23 19.84 55.62
CA TYR A 847 26.67 21.16 55.90
C TYR A 847 25.83 21.70 54.75
N ARG A 848 26.30 21.52 53.52
CA ARG A 848 25.54 21.88 52.28
C ARG A 848 24.30 21.01 52.09
N VAL A 849 24.41 19.70 52.35
CA VAL A 849 23.30 18.79 52.30
C VAL A 849 22.22 19.19 53.29
N ALA A 850 22.61 19.47 54.52
CA ALA A 850 21.69 19.84 55.61
C ALA A 850 21.05 21.21 55.37
N LEU A 851 21.73 22.17 54.68
CA LEU A 851 21.14 23.45 54.33
C LEU A 851 19.96 23.32 53.38
N LEU A 852 19.96 22.25 52.51
CA LEU A 852 18.93 22.08 51.47
C LEU A 852 17.99 20.91 51.76
N HIS A 853 18.03 20.28 52.96
CA HIS A 853 17.23 19.10 53.25
C HIS A 853 15.72 19.33 53.01
N ASP A 854 15.25 20.51 53.27
CA ASP A 854 13.86 20.95 53.15
C ASP A 854 13.49 21.61 51.83
N VAL A 855 14.34 21.59 50.84
CA VAL A 855 14.13 22.29 49.54
C VAL A 855 12.79 21.96 48.88
N GLY A 856 12.30 20.75 49.02
CA GLY A 856 11.02 20.30 48.43
C GLY A 856 9.80 21.05 49.03
N LYS A 857 9.92 21.73 50.14
CA LYS A 857 8.86 22.57 50.71
C LYS A 857 8.50 23.74 49.78
N VAL A 858 9.36 24.08 48.83
CA VAL A 858 9.09 25.13 47.83
C VAL A 858 7.84 24.81 46.99
N VAL A 859 7.49 23.55 46.81
CA VAL A 859 6.34 23.10 45.99
C VAL A 859 5.09 22.86 46.83
N ILE A 860 5.22 22.78 48.15
CA ILE A 860 4.08 22.59 49.03
C ILE A 860 3.23 23.85 49.07
N PRO A 861 1.90 23.77 48.87
CA PRO A 861 1.02 24.96 48.94
C PRO A 861 1.10 25.67 50.27
N ASP A 862 1.09 27.02 50.21
CA ASP A 862 1.23 27.86 51.42
C ASP A 862 0.11 27.64 52.43
N GLU A 863 -1.09 27.26 51.98
CA GLU A 863 -2.23 26.94 52.83
C GLU A 863 -1.96 25.70 53.71
N ILE A 864 -1.18 24.74 53.19
CA ILE A 864 -0.79 23.52 53.90
C ILE A 864 0.45 23.80 54.76
N LEU A 865 1.46 24.42 54.15
CA LEU A 865 2.75 24.66 54.77
C LEU A 865 2.63 25.59 55.99
N ASN A 866 1.82 26.65 55.88
CA ASN A 866 1.65 27.68 56.90
C ASN A 866 0.32 27.56 57.67
N LYS A 867 -0.32 26.38 57.69
CA LYS A 867 -1.61 26.17 58.35
C LYS A 867 -1.52 26.27 59.89
N ARG A 868 -2.39 27.12 60.45
CA ARG A 868 -2.52 27.22 61.92
C ARG A 868 -3.41 26.08 62.42
N GLY A 869 -2.83 25.02 62.92
CA GLY A 869 -3.53 23.85 63.46
C GLY A 869 -3.02 22.52 62.89
N GLY A 870 -3.62 21.42 63.33
CA GLY A 870 -3.23 20.08 62.83
C GLY A 870 -3.57 19.91 61.33
N LEU A 871 -2.70 19.22 60.58
CA LEU A 871 -2.96 18.83 59.19
C LEU A 871 -3.96 17.67 59.18
N THR A 872 -4.88 17.67 58.22
CA THR A 872 -5.70 16.51 57.90
C THR A 872 -4.82 15.42 57.32
N GLU A 873 -5.30 14.19 57.26
CA GLU A 873 -4.55 13.06 56.64
C GLU A 873 -4.12 13.33 55.21
N ALA A 874 -5.01 13.95 54.40
CA ALA A 874 -4.72 14.33 53.03
C ALA A 874 -3.67 15.45 52.92
N GLU A 875 -3.74 16.46 53.76
CA GLU A 875 -2.75 17.55 53.84
C GLU A 875 -1.41 17.05 54.41
N TYR A 876 -1.43 16.09 55.34
CA TYR A 876 -0.23 15.46 55.84
C TYR A 876 0.43 14.56 54.79
N ALA A 877 -0.37 13.86 53.99
CA ALA A 877 0.15 13.10 52.86
C ALA A 877 0.83 14.06 51.85
N LYS A 878 0.22 15.22 51.58
CA LYS A 878 0.80 16.24 50.72
C LYS A 878 2.07 16.86 51.28
N MET A 879 2.09 17.08 52.59
CA MET A 879 3.29 17.55 53.26
C MET A 879 4.47 16.58 53.11
N LYS A 880 4.22 15.27 53.22
CA LYS A 880 5.27 14.24 53.08
C LYS A 880 5.95 14.25 51.69
N GLU A 881 5.26 14.68 50.64
CA GLU A 881 5.82 14.71 49.29
C GLU A 881 7.07 15.60 49.15
N HIS A 882 7.33 16.53 50.14
CA HIS A 882 8.50 17.40 50.06
C HIS A 882 9.82 16.65 50.05
N THR A 883 9.89 15.43 50.63
CA THR A 883 11.12 14.62 50.63
C THR A 883 11.44 14.10 49.23
N ASP A 884 10.42 13.55 48.54
CA ASP A 884 10.59 13.06 47.17
C ASP A 884 10.82 14.19 46.15
N ILE A 885 10.06 15.27 46.29
CA ILE A 885 10.22 16.46 45.42
C ILE A 885 11.58 17.12 45.67
N GLY A 886 12.00 17.21 46.92
CA GLY A 886 13.31 17.74 47.28
C GLY A 886 14.46 16.93 46.73
N SER A 887 14.34 15.59 46.79
CA SER A 887 15.28 14.69 46.16
C SER A 887 15.34 14.92 44.65
N ALA A 888 14.19 14.95 43.97
CA ALA A 888 14.13 15.16 42.53
C ALA A 888 14.73 16.51 42.07
N ILE A 889 14.52 17.57 42.87
CA ILE A 889 15.13 18.87 42.59
C ILE A 889 16.66 18.83 42.73
N LEU A 890 17.16 18.09 43.72
CA LEU A 890 18.59 18.04 44.05
C LEU A 890 19.37 17.01 43.25
N GLU A 891 18.72 15.98 42.72
CA GLU A 891 19.32 14.95 41.86
C GLU A 891 19.91 15.54 40.56
N GLU A 892 19.41 16.68 40.13
CA GLU A 892 19.98 17.45 38.98
C GLU A 892 21.39 17.95 39.25
N ILE A 893 21.82 18.03 40.55
CA ILE A 893 23.13 18.51 40.95
C ILE A 893 24.13 17.35 41.00
N SER A 894 24.56 16.92 39.83
CA SER A 894 25.46 15.74 39.68
C SER A 894 26.81 15.86 40.38
N GLN A 895 27.27 17.08 40.68
CA GLN A 895 28.56 17.34 41.36
C GLN A 895 28.56 17.02 42.84
N PHE A 896 27.40 16.90 43.48
CA PHE A 896 27.24 16.58 44.88
C PHE A 896 26.18 15.49 45.06
N PRO A 897 26.51 14.20 44.75
CA PRO A 897 25.53 13.12 44.74
C PRO A 897 24.80 12.92 46.08
N LEU A 898 25.40 13.31 47.21
CA LEU A 898 24.83 13.17 48.54
C LEU A 898 23.81 14.25 48.87
N ILE A 899 23.69 15.34 48.07
CA ILE A 899 22.82 16.47 48.39
C ILE A 899 21.34 16.08 48.35
N ALA A 900 20.97 15.21 47.42
CA ALA A 900 19.62 14.68 47.27
C ALA A 900 19.24 13.69 48.39
N VAL A 901 20.23 12.99 48.95
CA VAL A 901 20.04 12.02 50.02
C VAL A 901 19.54 12.68 51.30
N GLY A 902 20.03 13.85 51.64
CA GLY A 902 19.53 14.58 52.81
C GLY A 902 18.06 14.97 52.66
N ALA A 903 17.65 15.48 51.52
CA ALA A 903 16.25 15.80 51.28
C ALA A 903 15.36 14.56 51.26
N LYS A 904 15.86 13.45 50.70
CA LYS A 904 15.10 12.21 50.52
C LYS A 904 14.80 11.49 51.83
N CYS A 905 15.80 11.41 52.72
CA CYS A 905 15.80 10.46 53.82
C CYS A 905 15.83 11.10 55.22
N HIS A 906 15.79 12.43 55.36
CA HIS A 906 15.90 13.07 56.69
C HIS A 906 14.69 12.84 57.61
N HIS A 907 13.56 12.38 57.10
CA HIS A 907 12.37 12.00 57.86
C HIS A 907 12.20 10.49 58.01
N GLU A 908 13.18 9.72 57.55
CA GLU A 908 13.22 8.29 57.92
C GLU A 908 13.49 8.15 59.41
N ARG A 909 12.89 7.13 59.96
CA ARG A 909 13.05 6.83 61.40
C ARG A 909 13.90 5.57 61.57
N TYR A 910 14.74 5.57 62.55
CA TYR A 910 15.64 4.46 62.82
C TYR A 910 14.90 3.11 63.04
N ASP A 911 13.66 3.15 63.54
CA ASP A 911 12.75 2.01 63.75
C ASP A 911 11.97 1.59 62.50
N GLY A 912 12.18 2.23 61.32
CA GLY A 912 11.49 1.96 60.04
C GLY A 912 10.07 2.51 59.95
N HIS A 913 9.60 3.25 60.96
CA HIS A 913 8.27 3.87 60.94
C HIS A 913 8.26 5.31 60.40
N GLY A 914 9.32 5.69 59.70
CA GLY A 914 9.43 6.97 59.03
C GLY A 914 8.54 7.10 57.79
N TYR A 915 8.63 8.19 57.09
CA TYR A 915 7.98 8.36 55.81
C TYR A 915 8.99 8.79 54.73
N GLY A 916 8.72 8.35 53.56
CA GLY A 916 9.59 8.41 52.40
C GLY A 916 9.75 7.02 51.83
N HIS A 917 10.77 6.27 52.26
CA HIS A 917 11.09 4.95 51.69
C HIS A 917 11.04 3.82 52.72
N GLN A 918 10.63 4.11 53.95
CA GLN A 918 10.53 3.17 55.06
C GLN A 918 11.86 2.44 55.35
N LEU A 919 12.97 3.14 55.22
CA LEU A 919 14.29 2.63 55.53
C LEU A 919 14.44 2.51 57.04
N SER A 920 15.19 1.50 57.52
CA SER A 920 15.39 1.24 58.91
C SER A 920 16.88 1.10 59.27
N GLY A 921 17.25 1.52 60.51
CA GLY A 921 18.60 1.34 61.02
C GLY A 921 19.67 1.93 60.11
N GLU A 922 20.65 1.10 59.72
CA GLU A 922 21.79 1.52 58.90
C GLU A 922 21.45 1.62 57.40
N GLU A 923 20.30 1.15 56.94
CA GLU A 923 19.80 1.37 55.58
C GLU A 923 19.59 2.88 55.31
N ILE A 924 19.29 3.64 56.35
CA ILE A 924 19.20 5.08 56.25
C ILE A 924 20.62 5.65 56.07
N PRO A 925 20.90 6.39 55.01
CA PRO A 925 22.23 7.00 54.84
C PRO A 925 22.66 7.82 56.06
N LEU A 926 23.95 7.67 56.44
CA LEU A 926 24.47 8.27 57.66
C LEU A 926 24.29 9.80 57.68
N GLU A 927 24.45 10.44 56.49
CA GLU A 927 24.21 11.87 56.32
C GLU A 927 22.77 12.26 56.70
N ALA A 928 21.79 11.47 56.28
CA ALA A 928 20.38 11.67 56.58
C ALA A 928 20.06 11.42 58.04
N ARG A 929 20.68 10.40 58.69
CA ARG A 929 20.54 10.13 60.15
C ARG A 929 21.07 11.27 60.99
N ILE A 930 22.22 11.90 60.59
CA ILE A 930 22.76 13.08 61.25
C ILE A 930 21.80 14.28 61.10
N ILE A 931 21.28 14.48 59.90
CA ILE A 931 20.32 15.60 59.63
C ILE A 931 19.05 15.37 60.46
N ALA A 932 18.49 14.14 60.49
CA ALA A 932 17.29 13.82 61.28
C ALA A 932 17.44 14.11 62.76
N VAL A 933 18.61 13.80 63.37
CA VAL A 933 18.93 14.15 64.75
C VAL A 933 19.01 15.66 64.90
N ALA A 934 19.69 16.37 64.00
CA ALA A 934 19.84 17.81 64.02
C ALA A 934 18.51 18.55 63.81
N ASP A 935 17.67 18.08 62.91
CA ASP A 935 16.35 18.62 62.62
C ASP A 935 15.41 18.41 63.84
N THR A 936 15.35 17.21 64.34
CA THR A 936 14.55 16.92 65.56
C THR A 936 14.99 17.77 66.73
N PHE A 937 16.30 17.94 66.91
CA PHE A 937 16.83 18.80 67.98
C PHE A 937 16.42 20.28 67.75
N ASP A 938 16.60 20.81 66.56
CA ASP A 938 16.19 22.19 66.26
C ASP A 938 14.69 22.40 66.41
N ALA A 939 13.88 21.40 66.07
CA ALA A 939 12.43 21.46 66.27
C ALA A 939 12.00 21.53 67.73
N MET A 940 12.82 20.99 68.68
CA MET A 940 12.59 21.05 70.08
C MET A 940 13.21 22.30 70.74
N ASN A 941 14.32 22.72 70.21
CA ASN A 941 15.15 23.78 70.76
C ASN A 941 14.71 25.18 70.26
N SER A 942 13.86 25.28 69.25
CA SER A 942 13.36 26.51 68.67
C SER A 942 11.96 26.85 69.13
N THR A 943 11.67 28.14 69.34
CA THR A 943 10.33 28.63 69.70
C THR A 943 9.49 28.67 68.42
N ARG A 944 8.33 27.99 68.39
CA ARG A 944 7.37 27.97 67.28
C ARG A 944 6.14 28.78 67.66
N VAL A 945 5.42 29.35 66.69
CA VAL A 945 4.29 30.28 66.92
C VAL A 945 3.20 29.75 67.85
N TYR A 946 3.05 28.42 67.90
CA TYR A 946 2.03 27.76 68.69
C TYR A 946 2.62 26.98 69.92
N ARG A 947 3.97 26.94 70.09
CA ARG A 947 4.65 26.25 71.16
C ARG A 947 6.00 26.92 71.45
N PRO A 948 6.27 27.32 72.67
CA PRO A 948 7.60 27.74 73.07
C PRO A 948 8.59 26.56 72.94
N HIS A 949 9.90 26.86 72.87
CA HIS A 949 10.92 25.84 72.93
C HIS A 949 10.72 24.96 74.17
N LEU A 950 11.13 23.71 74.15
CA LEU A 950 11.04 22.81 75.29
C LEU A 950 12.11 23.20 76.32
N THR A 951 11.78 22.96 77.58
CA THR A 951 12.80 23.10 78.65
C THR A 951 13.98 22.16 78.44
N ARG A 952 15.14 22.53 78.97
CA ARG A 952 16.35 21.70 78.78
C ARG A 952 16.13 20.26 79.24
N GLU A 953 15.48 20.06 80.44
CA GLU A 953 15.19 18.73 80.99
C GLU A 953 14.29 17.93 80.04
N LYS A 954 13.30 18.62 79.44
CA LYS A 954 12.36 17.98 78.50
C LYS A 954 13.04 17.59 77.17
N ILE A 955 13.91 18.47 76.60
CA ILE A 955 14.66 18.16 75.37
C ILE A 955 15.58 16.96 75.61
N LEU A 956 16.32 16.94 76.72
CA LEU A 956 17.21 15.81 77.05
C LEU A 956 16.39 14.49 77.19
N SER A 957 15.24 14.55 77.89
CA SER A 957 14.36 13.42 78.10
C SER A 957 13.79 12.91 76.75
N GLU A 958 13.36 13.79 75.86
CA GLU A 958 12.82 13.40 74.53
C GLU A 958 13.91 12.78 73.63
N LEU A 959 15.11 13.34 73.61
CA LEU A 959 16.25 12.77 72.89
C LEU A 959 16.61 11.38 73.39
N GLU A 960 16.60 11.15 74.70
CA GLU A 960 16.84 9.82 75.33
C GLU A 960 15.74 8.84 74.91
N HIS A 961 14.48 9.22 74.85
CA HIS A 961 13.38 8.38 74.43
C HIS A 961 13.38 8.11 72.93
N ALA A 962 13.92 9.01 72.12
CA ALA A 962 14.01 8.86 70.63
C ALA A 962 15.14 7.90 70.22
N LYS A 963 16.08 7.56 71.09
CA LYS A 963 17.20 6.67 70.77
C LYS A 963 16.70 5.28 70.30
N ASN A 964 17.28 4.81 69.13
CA ASN A 964 17.02 3.53 68.52
C ASN A 964 15.52 3.30 68.13
N THR A 965 14.71 4.35 68.23
CA THR A 965 13.33 4.39 67.76
C THR A 965 13.19 5.42 66.61
N GLN A 966 13.00 6.66 66.98
CA GLN A 966 12.92 7.71 65.94
C GLN A 966 14.30 8.09 65.36
N LEU A 967 15.35 8.10 66.23
CA LEU A 967 16.66 8.60 65.87
C LEU A 967 17.75 7.53 66.16
N ASP A 968 18.83 7.67 65.36
CA ASP A 968 20.02 6.86 65.57
C ASP A 968 20.63 7.14 66.96
N GLY A 969 20.69 6.14 67.84
CA GLY A 969 21.15 6.27 69.22
C GLY A 969 22.61 6.73 69.33
N GLU A 970 23.51 6.27 68.46
CA GLU A 970 24.90 6.67 68.47
C GLU A 970 25.07 8.19 68.15
N ILE A 971 24.29 8.70 67.19
CA ILE A 971 24.32 10.11 66.85
C ILE A 971 23.69 10.98 67.96
N VAL A 972 22.62 10.48 68.59
CA VAL A 972 22.02 11.16 69.74
C VAL A 972 22.99 11.23 70.90
N ASP A 973 23.77 10.15 71.15
CA ASP A 973 24.83 10.18 72.20
C ASP A 973 25.91 11.21 71.95
N VAL A 974 26.27 11.37 70.62
CA VAL A 974 27.19 12.45 70.22
C VAL A 974 26.56 13.84 70.46
N LEU A 975 25.27 14.00 70.16
CA LEU A 975 24.57 15.28 70.42
C LEU A 975 24.48 15.58 71.90
N LEU A 976 24.09 14.61 72.74
CA LEU A 976 24.00 14.79 74.17
C LEU A 976 25.37 15.12 74.78
N ARG A 977 26.45 14.52 74.32
CA ARG A 977 27.82 14.86 74.69
C ARG A 977 28.17 16.32 74.30
N LEU A 978 27.83 16.76 73.09
CA LEU A 978 28.08 18.14 72.66
C LEU A 978 27.25 19.16 73.46
N ILE A 979 26.03 18.81 73.84
CA ILE A 979 25.19 19.62 74.71
C ILE A 979 25.83 19.67 76.14
N ALA A 980 26.35 18.56 76.67
CA ALA A 980 27.01 18.55 77.95
C ALA A 980 28.32 19.34 77.98
N GLU A 981 29.07 19.33 76.86
CA GLU A 981 30.30 20.10 76.66
C GLU A 981 30.04 21.58 76.37
N GLY A 982 28.78 22.00 76.25
CA GLY A 982 28.42 23.38 75.93
C GLY A 982 28.71 23.80 74.51
N LYS A 983 29.04 22.86 73.66
CA LYS A 983 29.28 23.10 72.20
C LYS A 983 27.99 23.27 71.42
N VAL A 984 26.92 22.62 71.77
CA VAL A 984 25.56 22.82 71.31
C VAL A 984 24.76 23.41 72.50
N ILE A 985 24.18 24.56 72.29
CA ILE A 985 23.45 25.31 73.31
C ILE A 985 21.95 25.03 73.21
N ILE A 986 21.32 24.70 74.30
CA ILE A 986 19.87 24.71 74.45
C ILE A 986 19.43 26.14 74.79
N GLU A 987 18.51 26.72 74.00
CA GLU A 987 17.97 28.04 74.28
C GLU A 987 17.22 28.02 75.57
N THR A 988 17.58 28.94 76.55
CA THR A 988 16.92 29.12 77.82
C THR A 988 16.26 30.48 77.84
N ASP A 989 15.12 30.61 78.53
CA ASP A 989 14.33 31.86 78.64
C ASP A 989 15.06 33.06 79.25
N ASP A 990 16.33 32.88 79.58
CA ASP A 990 17.16 33.92 80.19
C ASP A 990 17.92 34.77 79.12
N LYS A 991 17.16 35.52 78.31
CA LYS A 991 17.63 36.82 77.79
C LYS A 991 16.50 37.84 77.68
N GLN A 992 16.07 38.33 78.85
CA GLN A 992 15.69 39.69 79.00
C GLN A 992 16.94 40.49 79.32
N LEU A 993 17.43 41.11 78.29
CA LEU A 993 18.11 42.44 78.41
C LEU A 993 18.46 42.98 77.01
#